data_d8292eff29b567a7c0c0f839a69ad225
#
_entry.id   d8292eff29b567a7c0c0f839a69ad225
#
_cell.length_a   1.000
_cell.length_b   1.000
_cell.length_c   1.000
_cell.angle_alpha   90.00
_cell.angle_beta   90.00
_cell.angle_gamma   90.00
#
_symmetry.space_group_name_H-M   'P 1'
#
loop_
_entity.id
_entity.type
_entity.pdbx_description
1 polymer ?
#
loop_
_entity_poly.entity_id
_entity_poly.type
_entity_poly.pdbx_seq_one_letter_code
_entity_poly.pdbx_strand_id
1 'polypeptide(L)'
;MTTPTYRPDIDGLRAIAVLAVVFYHSGFDLVSGGYVGVDVFFVISGFLITTIIVRELADGNFSIVGFYERRMRRILPASIAVVAVCLIVGSLVFETTDRANLAHSVIANSLFLSNIYFYLQTGYFDAAAELKPLLHTWSLSLEEQYYVVTPLLLMLTTRYFRQRHLVFVVPIAILSFVACVHGTGENPSATFYMLTTRAWELLIGSILAIATIPRASSEVAMRLLAVFGLSLIIYSMFMFDEQTPFPGAYAALPTIGTAILIYTGYSGGTPVNRLLSLRPAVFVGLISYSLYLWHWPMIVFAKYLKGMALSHLENVAVLLAIFAVSILSWRYVETPFRKKQLLATRKRLFFASLGATLVLIIAALLATGDVVDTEWRRWRACENVEERLAENKSLCVVGEATREPSILLWGDSHARALNSAADASAQRLGLAGYVASKPGCPPLRGIERERRPGCSEFNEALLSYVILNPNVDTVILAANWTGVLEGTRYNDETAGQNKVIDVMAGKDAPQQDATELIKTGLYRTIQTLRDNGRRIILVGPVPEVGHNVPSVNHIARITDRDVNAMIAPTIEEFKIQNTKTISFLEMVADDLGIPVVWPSDILCNDRLCIVALDDGTTLYHDDDHLSTAGARFISEILDQPLSN
;
A
#
# COMPACT_ATOMS: atom_id res chain seq x y z
N MET A 1 35.05 -20.34 -25.24
CA MET A 1 34.50 -19.00 -24.84
C MET A 1 35.02 -18.65 -23.47
N THR A 2 35.58 -17.42 -23.31
CA THR A 2 36.17 -16.96 -22.05
C THR A 2 35.14 -16.91 -20.94
N THR A 3 35.52 -17.27 -19.72
CA THR A 3 34.71 -17.05 -18.52
C THR A 3 34.14 -15.62 -18.51
N PRO A 4 32.86 -15.39 -18.12
CA PRO A 4 32.37 -14.02 -18.04
C PRO A 4 33.30 -13.25 -17.10
N THR A 5 33.92 -12.22 -17.64
CA THR A 5 34.71 -11.30 -16.82
C THR A 5 33.79 -10.68 -15.79
N TYR A 6 34.18 -10.74 -14.53
CA TYR A 6 33.45 -10.09 -13.45
C TYR A 6 33.25 -8.60 -13.76
N ARG A 7 32.04 -8.10 -13.57
CA ARG A 7 31.58 -6.75 -13.90
C ARG A 7 31.35 -5.94 -12.62
N PRO A 8 32.41 -5.30 -12.06
CA PRO A 8 32.29 -4.52 -10.83
C PRO A 8 31.37 -3.29 -10.97
N ASP A 9 31.22 -2.75 -12.17
CA ASP A 9 30.31 -1.65 -12.47
C ASP A 9 28.83 -2.03 -12.28
N ILE A 10 28.46 -3.28 -12.47
CA ILE A 10 27.10 -3.78 -12.17
C ILE A 10 26.88 -3.80 -10.65
N ASP A 11 27.87 -4.19 -9.86
CA ASP A 11 27.73 -4.10 -8.39
C ASP A 11 27.63 -2.64 -7.95
N GLY A 12 28.38 -1.70 -8.57
CA GLY A 12 28.21 -0.27 -8.32
C GLY A 12 26.83 0.25 -8.69
N LEU A 13 26.26 -0.23 -9.77
CA LEU A 13 24.88 0.12 -10.17
C LEU A 13 23.84 -0.41 -9.16
N ARG A 14 24.06 -1.64 -8.64
CA ARG A 14 23.26 -2.20 -7.52
C ARG A 14 23.39 -1.37 -6.25
N ALA A 15 24.57 -0.77 -6.01
CA ALA A 15 24.77 0.12 -4.88
C ALA A 15 23.91 1.38 -4.99
N ILE A 16 23.91 2.04 -6.16
CA ILE A 16 23.04 3.19 -6.41
C ILE A 16 21.57 2.81 -6.16
N ALA A 17 21.12 1.70 -6.73
CA ALA A 17 19.76 1.22 -6.63
C ALA A 17 19.33 0.98 -5.17
N VAL A 18 20.12 0.25 -4.38
CA VAL A 18 19.77 -0.07 -3.00
C VAL A 18 19.82 1.16 -2.10
N LEU A 19 20.81 2.04 -2.29
CA LEU A 19 20.92 3.26 -1.49
C LEU A 19 19.74 4.19 -1.73
N ALA A 20 19.29 4.35 -2.98
CA ALA A 20 18.11 5.13 -3.31
C ALA A 20 16.88 4.63 -2.56
N VAL A 21 16.61 3.31 -2.62
CA VAL A 21 15.49 2.68 -1.90
C VAL A 21 15.59 2.88 -0.39
N VAL A 22 16.79 2.65 0.18
CA VAL A 22 16.99 2.76 1.63
C VAL A 22 16.81 4.21 2.10
N PHE A 23 17.36 5.20 1.40
CA PHE A 23 17.21 6.61 1.78
C PHE A 23 15.76 7.08 1.64
N TYR A 24 15.09 6.72 0.57
CA TYR A 24 13.66 7.01 0.38
C TYR A 24 12.83 6.51 1.57
N HIS A 25 12.95 5.24 1.93
CA HIS A 25 12.19 4.65 3.02
C HIS A 25 12.62 5.14 4.42
N SER A 26 13.83 5.69 4.55
CA SER A 26 14.32 6.29 5.80
C SER A 26 13.87 7.74 5.99
N GLY A 27 13.00 8.29 5.13
CA GLY A 27 12.46 9.64 5.26
C GLY A 27 13.47 10.74 4.91
N PHE A 28 14.35 10.52 3.94
CA PHE A 28 15.21 11.56 3.39
C PHE A 28 14.53 12.17 2.15
N ASP A 29 13.86 13.30 2.34
CA ASP A 29 13.07 14.01 1.32
C ASP A 29 13.84 14.34 0.04
N LEU A 30 15.16 14.50 0.15
CA LEU A 30 16.02 14.77 -1.00
C LEU A 30 15.97 13.66 -2.08
N VAL A 31 15.62 12.42 -1.71
CA VAL A 31 15.57 11.25 -2.62
C VAL A 31 14.14 10.76 -2.75
N SER A 32 13.20 11.68 -3.01
CA SER A 32 11.76 11.41 -3.09
C SER A 32 11.37 10.34 -4.12
N GLY A 33 12.13 10.22 -5.23
CA GLY A 33 11.95 9.17 -6.23
C GLY A 33 12.81 7.93 -6.01
N GLY A 34 13.36 7.69 -4.79
CA GLY A 34 14.29 6.58 -4.54
C GLY A 34 13.70 5.18 -4.76
N TYR A 35 12.38 5.04 -4.80
CA TYR A 35 11.69 3.80 -5.13
C TYR A 35 12.04 3.24 -6.53
N VAL A 36 12.46 4.09 -7.47
CA VAL A 36 12.92 3.67 -8.83
C VAL A 36 14.18 2.79 -8.78
N GLY A 37 14.85 2.66 -7.65
CA GLY A 37 15.93 1.69 -7.48
C GLY A 37 15.50 0.25 -7.73
N VAL A 38 14.21 -0.07 -7.55
CA VAL A 38 13.65 -1.39 -7.86
C VAL A 38 13.69 -1.64 -9.37
N ASP A 39 13.36 -0.65 -10.21
CA ASP A 39 13.40 -0.76 -11.67
C ASP A 39 14.83 -1.00 -12.17
N VAL A 40 15.80 -0.33 -11.54
CA VAL A 40 17.23 -0.59 -11.79
C VAL A 40 17.58 -2.04 -11.48
N PHE A 41 17.11 -2.59 -10.36
CA PHE A 41 17.32 -4.00 -10.01
C PHE A 41 16.67 -4.95 -11.01
N PHE A 42 15.47 -4.66 -11.49
CA PHE A 42 14.78 -5.50 -12.46
C PHE A 42 15.57 -5.63 -13.77
N VAL A 43 16.09 -4.52 -14.31
CA VAL A 43 16.95 -4.58 -15.52
C VAL A 43 18.22 -5.39 -15.26
N ILE A 44 18.90 -5.17 -14.13
CA ILE A 44 20.11 -5.93 -13.76
C ILE A 44 19.80 -7.41 -13.63
N SER A 45 18.70 -7.77 -12.97
CA SER A 45 18.26 -9.16 -12.77
C SER A 45 17.95 -9.84 -14.09
N GLY A 46 17.17 -9.19 -14.96
CA GLY A 46 16.88 -9.69 -16.30
C GLY A 46 18.14 -9.95 -17.12
N PHE A 47 19.08 -8.99 -17.08
CA PHE A 47 20.36 -9.09 -17.79
C PHE A 47 21.22 -10.27 -17.28
N LEU A 48 21.46 -10.34 -15.97
CA LEU A 48 22.36 -11.34 -15.39
C LEU A 48 21.80 -12.77 -15.55
N ILE A 49 20.51 -12.96 -15.29
CA ILE A 49 19.87 -14.28 -15.38
C ILE A 49 19.85 -14.76 -16.82
N THR A 50 19.43 -13.91 -17.75
CA THR A 50 19.38 -14.28 -19.18
C THR A 50 20.76 -14.56 -19.74
N THR A 51 21.77 -13.77 -19.36
CA THR A 51 23.17 -14.03 -19.77
C THR A 51 23.64 -15.42 -19.36
N ILE A 52 23.34 -15.84 -18.11
CA ILE A 52 23.72 -17.17 -17.62
C ILE A 52 23.00 -18.27 -18.40
N ILE A 53 21.67 -18.14 -18.57
CA ILE A 53 20.85 -19.17 -19.23
C ILE A 53 21.23 -19.31 -20.71
N VAL A 54 21.29 -18.23 -21.46
CA VAL A 54 21.60 -18.25 -22.90
C VAL A 54 22.96 -18.86 -23.14
N ARG A 55 23.95 -18.50 -22.33
CA ARG A 55 25.29 -19.07 -22.43
C ARG A 55 25.30 -20.59 -22.14
N GLU A 56 24.72 -21.01 -21.00
CA GLU A 56 24.68 -22.44 -20.65
C GLU A 56 23.88 -23.26 -21.67
N LEU A 57 22.83 -22.67 -22.28
CA LEU A 57 22.10 -23.31 -23.40
C LEU A 57 22.96 -23.43 -24.66
N ALA A 58 23.72 -22.41 -25.01
CA ALA A 58 24.62 -22.42 -26.17
C ALA A 58 25.76 -23.45 -26.00
N ASP A 59 26.26 -23.58 -24.77
CA ASP A 59 27.31 -24.57 -24.43
C ASP A 59 26.72 -25.99 -24.22
N GLY A 60 25.40 -26.21 -24.35
CA GLY A 60 24.72 -27.47 -24.12
C GLY A 60 24.73 -27.99 -22.68
N ASN A 61 25.09 -27.15 -21.73
CA ASN A 61 25.31 -27.50 -20.32
C ASN A 61 24.21 -26.96 -19.36
N PHE A 62 23.13 -26.38 -19.88
CA PHE A 62 22.07 -25.82 -19.03
C PHE A 62 21.34 -26.94 -18.29
N SER A 63 21.26 -26.76 -16.97
CA SER A 63 20.46 -27.62 -16.10
C SER A 63 19.51 -26.76 -15.26
N ILE A 64 18.20 -26.96 -15.46
CA ILE A 64 17.17 -26.25 -14.72
C ILE A 64 17.30 -26.46 -13.21
N VAL A 65 17.61 -27.69 -12.78
CA VAL A 65 17.83 -28.00 -11.35
C VAL A 65 19.10 -27.33 -10.84
N GLY A 66 20.17 -27.27 -11.66
CA GLY A 66 21.39 -26.54 -11.33
C GLY A 66 21.17 -25.02 -11.25
N PHE A 67 20.32 -24.49 -12.12
CA PHE A 67 19.93 -23.08 -12.10
C PHE A 67 19.21 -22.73 -10.78
N TYR A 68 18.16 -23.48 -10.41
CA TYR A 68 17.44 -23.22 -9.15
C TYR A 68 18.30 -23.49 -7.91
N GLU A 69 19.21 -24.47 -7.91
CA GLU A 69 20.18 -24.63 -6.81
C GLU A 69 20.96 -23.34 -6.55
N ARG A 70 21.48 -22.70 -7.63
CA ARG A 70 22.25 -21.45 -7.50
C ARG A 70 21.38 -20.30 -6.97
N ARG A 71 20.12 -20.19 -7.40
CA ARG A 71 19.18 -19.18 -6.92
C ARG A 71 18.83 -19.40 -5.46
N MET A 72 18.43 -20.61 -5.09
CA MET A 72 18.13 -20.98 -3.70
C MET A 72 19.27 -20.64 -2.74
N ARG A 73 20.53 -20.98 -3.11
CA ARG A 73 21.72 -20.65 -2.31
C ARG A 73 21.92 -19.16 -2.12
N ARG A 74 21.48 -18.34 -3.05
CA ARG A 74 21.66 -16.90 -3.02
C ARG A 74 20.53 -16.20 -2.28
N ILE A 75 19.30 -16.66 -2.39
CA ILE A 75 18.09 -15.92 -2.01
C ILE A 75 17.52 -16.45 -0.70
N LEU A 76 17.23 -17.75 -0.61
CA LEU A 76 16.48 -18.31 0.50
C LEU A 76 17.13 -18.14 1.89
N PRO A 77 18.44 -18.32 2.09
CA PRO A 77 18.99 -18.25 3.45
C PRO A 77 18.77 -16.90 4.13
N ALA A 78 19.03 -15.80 3.41
CA ALA A 78 18.84 -14.46 3.96
C ALA A 78 17.34 -14.11 4.07
N SER A 79 16.52 -14.49 3.08
CA SER A 79 15.06 -14.28 3.14
C SER A 79 14.44 -15.02 4.33
N ILE A 80 14.74 -16.31 4.52
CA ILE A 80 14.25 -17.11 5.66
C ILE A 80 14.67 -16.48 7.00
N ALA A 81 15.92 -15.99 7.10
CA ALA A 81 16.41 -15.36 8.32
C ALA A 81 15.64 -14.07 8.65
N VAL A 82 15.42 -13.21 7.65
CA VAL A 82 14.66 -11.96 7.84
C VAL A 82 13.21 -12.26 8.20
N VAL A 83 12.56 -13.15 7.46
CA VAL A 83 11.16 -13.52 7.70
C VAL A 83 10.97 -14.15 9.08
N ALA A 84 11.91 -15.01 9.50
CA ALA A 84 11.88 -15.60 10.85
C ALA A 84 12.01 -14.53 11.94
N VAL A 85 12.94 -13.58 11.78
CA VAL A 85 13.09 -12.48 12.73
C VAL A 85 11.86 -11.58 12.73
N CYS A 86 11.30 -11.26 11.57
CA CYS A 86 10.06 -10.49 11.48
C CYS A 86 8.90 -11.19 12.22
N LEU A 87 8.75 -12.50 12.03
CA LEU A 87 7.69 -13.26 12.69
C LEU A 87 7.90 -13.30 14.20
N ILE A 88 9.13 -13.52 14.69
CA ILE A 88 9.44 -13.54 16.12
C ILE A 88 9.21 -12.15 16.73
N VAL A 89 9.78 -11.11 16.16
CA VAL A 89 9.65 -9.74 16.69
C VAL A 89 8.19 -9.27 16.62
N GLY A 90 7.52 -9.49 15.48
CA GLY A 90 6.12 -9.14 15.33
C GLY A 90 5.19 -9.89 16.28
N SER A 91 5.49 -11.16 16.58
CA SER A 91 4.71 -11.93 17.58
C SER A 91 4.86 -11.38 19.01
N LEU A 92 5.95 -10.69 19.31
CA LEU A 92 6.23 -10.09 20.62
C LEU A 92 5.72 -8.66 20.74
N VAL A 93 5.70 -7.92 19.62
CA VAL A 93 5.54 -6.46 19.61
C VAL A 93 4.22 -6.03 18.99
N PHE A 94 3.70 -6.77 18.02
CA PHE A 94 2.51 -6.37 17.28
C PHE A 94 1.22 -6.69 18.02
N GLU A 95 0.26 -5.81 17.89
CA GLU A 95 -1.14 -6.03 18.24
C GLU A 95 -1.69 -7.22 17.43
N THR A 96 -2.80 -7.80 17.88
CA THR A 96 -3.34 -9.06 17.33
C THR A 96 -3.64 -8.98 15.83
N THR A 97 -4.20 -7.87 15.36
CA THR A 97 -4.53 -7.66 13.94
C THR A 97 -3.28 -7.51 13.08
N ASP A 98 -2.31 -6.69 13.53
CA ASP A 98 -1.02 -6.50 12.83
C ASP A 98 -0.21 -7.79 12.79
N ARG A 99 -0.25 -8.57 13.87
CA ARG A 99 0.38 -9.89 13.96
C ARG A 99 -0.24 -10.88 12.97
N ALA A 100 -1.55 -10.90 12.81
CA ALA A 100 -2.25 -11.74 11.84
C ALA A 100 -1.89 -11.31 10.40
N ASN A 101 -1.86 -10.02 10.12
CA ASN A 101 -1.45 -9.48 8.82
C ASN A 101 0.00 -9.83 8.48
N LEU A 102 0.91 -9.72 9.47
CA LEU A 102 2.29 -10.18 9.31
C LEU A 102 2.34 -11.68 9.01
N ALA A 103 1.60 -12.51 9.74
CA ALA A 103 1.57 -13.96 9.54
C ALA A 103 1.09 -14.33 8.11
N HIS A 104 0.05 -13.68 7.60
CA HIS A 104 -0.39 -13.86 6.22
C HIS A 104 0.69 -13.43 5.21
N SER A 105 1.39 -12.31 5.47
CA SER A 105 2.49 -11.87 4.61
C SER A 105 3.69 -12.82 4.63
N VAL A 106 3.96 -13.50 5.75
CA VAL A 106 4.97 -14.57 5.88
C VAL A 106 4.60 -15.76 4.98
N ILE A 107 3.34 -16.18 4.99
CA ILE A 107 2.85 -17.27 4.12
C ILE A 107 3.01 -16.88 2.65
N ALA A 108 2.55 -15.68 2.28
CA ALA A 108 2.66 -15.18 0.91
C ALA A 108 4.12 -15.07 0.45
N ASN A 109 5.03 -14.54 1.28
CA ASN A 109 6.46 -14.48 0.99
C ASN A 109 7.07 -15.88 0.81
N SER A 110 6.71 -16.81 1.67
CA SER A 110 7.21 -18.20 1.61
C SER A 110 6.82 -18.93 0.31
N LEU A 111 5.75 -18.48 -0.35
CA LEU A 111 5.25 -18.99 -1.62
C LEU A 111 5.63 -18.11 -2.83
N PHE A 112 6.40 -17.03 -2.63
CA PHE A 112 6.70 -16.00 -3.64
C PHE A 112 5.46 -15.36 -4.27
N LEU A 113 4.44 -15.13 -3.44
CA LEU A 113 3.17 -14.50 -3.80
C LEU A 113 2.94 -13.17 -3.07
N SER A 114 3.99 -12.56 -2.49
CA SER A 114 3.87 -11.29 -1.75
C SER A 114 3.27 -10.17 -2.60
N ASN A 115 3.62 -10.09 -3.88
CA ASN A 115 3.06 -9.10 -4.79
C ASN A 115 1.54 -9.23 -4.96
N ILE A 116 1.03 -10.45 -5.08
CA ILE A 116 -0.42 -10.72 -5.17
C ILE A 116 -1.08 -10.41 -3.83
N TYR A 117 -0.49 -10.85 -2.72
CA TYR A 117 -1.00 -10.59 -1.38
C TYR A 117 -1.11 -9.09 -1.10
N PHE A 118 -0.05 -8.32 -1.35
CA PHE A 118 -0.08 -6.88 -1.11
C PHE A 118 -0.96 -6.11 -2.09
N TYR A 119 -1.11 -6.57 -3.33
CA TYR A 119 -2.13 -6.04 -4.24
C TYR A 119 -3.55 -6.20 -3.68
N LEU A 120 -3.88 -7.38 -3.17
CA LEU A 120 -5.19 -7.64 -2.55
C LEU A 120 -5.41 -6.86 -1.24
N GLN A 121 -4.33 -6.30 -0.68
CA GLN A 121 -4.30 -5.47 0.51
C GLN A 121 -4.12 -3.97 0.18
N THR A 122 -4.53 -3.51 -0.99
CA THR A 122 -4.53 -2.09 -1.39
C THR A 122 -5.92 -1.46 -1.31
N GLY A 123 -6.78 -1.96 -0.44
CA GLY A 123 -8.12 -1.42 -0.16
C GLY A 123 -8.08 -0.16 0.71
N TYR A 124 -9.22 0.51 0.79
CA TYR A 124 -9.39 1.73 1.60
C TYR A 124 -9.20 1.50 3.11
N PHE A 125 -9.45 0.28 3.59
CA PHE A 125 -9.36 -0.11 5.01
C PHE A 125 -8.12 -0.96 5.33
N ASP A 126 -7.19 -1.08 4.40
CA ASP A 126 -5.99 -1.87 4.64
C ASP A 126 -5.01 -1.10 5.52
N ALA A 127 -4.35 -1.83 6.41
CA ALA A 127 -3.31 -1.29 7.27
C ALA A 127 -2.29 -0.49 6.44
N ALA A 128 -1.89 0.65 6.96
CA ALA A 128 -0.90 1.50 6.31
C ALA A 128 0.33 0.69 5.89
N ALA A 129 0.92 1.04 4.77
CA ALA A 129 2.13 0.38 4.27
C ALA A 129 3.23 0.32 5.35
N GLU A 130 3.28 1.34 6.19
CA GLU A 130 4.23 1.50 7.30
C GLU A 130 4.10 0.44 8.41
N LEU A 131 2.98 -0.29 8.48
CA LEU A 131 2.74 -1.37 9.42
C LEU A 131 3.02 -2.76 8.84
N LYS A 132 3.45 -2.86 7.57
CA LYS A 132 3.66 -4.13 6.85
C LYS A 132 5.16 -4.45 6.70
N PRO A 133 5.84 -5.12 7.67
CA PRO A 133 7.31 -5.31 7.65
C PRO A 133 7.85 -6.05 6.43
N LEU A 134 7.04 -6.88 5.77
CA LEU A 134 7.44 -7.64 4.60
C LEU A 134 6.97 -7.03 3.28
N LEU A 135 6.42 -5.80 3.28
CA LEU A 135 5.88 -5.15 2.09
C LEU A 135 6.88 -5.15 0.92
N HIS A 136 8.13 -4.75 1.18
CA HIS A 136 9.18 -4.66 0.16
C HIS A 136 9.46 -5.99 -0.57
N THR A 137 9.01 -7.13 -0.03
CA THR A 137 9.21 -8.45 -0.65
C THR A 137 8.34 -8.68 -1.89
N TRP A 138 7.42 -7.74 -2.21
CA TRP A 138 6.63 -7.80 -3.44
C TRP A 138 7.51 -7.86 -4.70
N SER A 139 8.58 -7.06 -4.74
CA SER A 139 9.49 -7.01 -5.89
C SER A 139 10.31 -8.30 -6.05
N LEU A 140 10.72 -8.91 -4.93
CA LEU A 140 11.40 -10.21 -4.93
C LEU A 140 10.48 -11.32 -5.46
N SER A 141 9.19 -11.27 -5.12
CA SER A 141 8.21 -12.23 -5.67
C SER A 141 8.08 -12.10 -7.18
N LEU A 142 8.05 -10.89 -7.72
CA LEU A 142 8.08 -10.64 -9.18
C LEU A 142 9.33 -11.22 -9.83
N GLU A 143 10.51 -10.98 -9.24
CA GLU A 143 11.76 -11.55 -9.74
C GLU A 143 11.75 -13.08 -9.76
N GLU A 144 11.27 -13.71 -8.69
CA GLU A 144 11.20 -15.17 -8.60
C GLU A 144 10.19 -15.76 -9.62
N GLN A 145 9.03 -15.14 -9.80
CA GLN A 145 8.07 -15.51 -10.84
C GLN A 145 8.71 -15.39 -12.24
N TYR A 146 9.46 -14.33 -12.50
CA TYR A 146 10.21 -14.16 -13.72
C TYR A 146 11.29 -15.27 -13.89
N TYR A 147 11.96 -15.68 -12.80
CA TYR A 147 12.96 -16.76 -12.82
C TYR A 147 12.35 -18.15 -13.05
N VAL A 148 11.04 -18.31 -12.84
CA VAL A 148 10.31 -19.53 -13.25
C VAL A 148 10.01 -19.50 -14.75
N VAL A 149 9.50 -18.39 -15.27
CA VAL A 149 9.04 -18.28 -16.66
C VAL A 149 10.20 -18.23 -17.66
N THR A 150 11.22 -17.43 -17.37
CA THR A 150 12.31 -17.13 -18.33
C THR A 150 13.14 -18.34 -18.76
N PRO A 151 13.60 -19.25 -17.87
CA PRO A 151 14.32 -20.43 -18.28
C PRO A 151 13.50 -21.33 -19.22
N LEU A 152 12.20 -21.47 -18.94
CA LEU A 152 11.29 -22.29 -19.75
C LEU A 152 11.13 -21.68 -21.15
N LEU A 153 10.92 -20.37 -21.24
CA LEU A 153 10.82 -19.63 -22.49
C LEU A 153 12.09 -19.78 -23.34
N LEU A 154 13.26 -19.57 -22.72
CA LEU A 154 14.54 -19.66 -23.42
C LEU A 154 14.87 -21.10 -23.85
N MET A 155 14.55 -22.10 -23.06
CA MET A 155 14.67 -23.51 -23.44
C MET A 155 13.77 -23.86 -24.64
N LEU A 156 12.49 -23.43 -24.59
CA LEU A 156 11.52 -23.65 -25.66
C LEU A 156 12.00 -23.03 -26.98
N THR A 157 12.43 -21.76 -26.91
CA THR A 157 12.91 -21.04 -28.09
C THR A 157 14.25 -21.59 -28.63
N THR A 158 15.12 -22.12 -27.78
CA THR A 158 16.33 -22.83 -28.20
C THR A 158 15.96 -24.10 -28.94
N ARG A 159 15.04 -24.91 -28.42
CA ARG A 159 14.72 -26.25 -28.97
C ARG A 159 13.90 -26.18 -30.26
N TYR A 160 12.92 -25.27 -30.33
CA TYR A 160 11.94 -25.28 -31.42
C TYR A 160 12.11 -24.13 -32.41
N PHE A 161 12.78 -23.03 -32.02
CA PHE A 161 12.85 -21.80 -32.80
C PHE A 161 14.30 -21.39 -33.16
N ARG A 162 15.24 -22.33 -33.17
CA ARG A 162 16.63 -22.10 -33.55
C ARG A 162 17.28 -20.90 -32.84
N GLN A 163 17.07 -20.79 -31.53
CA GLN A 163 17.61 -19.70 -30.67
C GLN A 163 17.14 -18.28 -31.08
N ARG A 164 16.00 -18.14 -31.75
CA ARG A 164 15.43 -16.85 -32.11
C ARG A 164 14.71 -16.24 -30.91
N HIS A 165 15.40 -16.09 -29.78
CA HIS A 165 14.85 -15.61 -28.51
C HIS A 165 14.21 -14.23 -28.64
N LEU A 166 14.84 -13.27 -29.38
CA LEU A 166 14.35 -11.91 -29.51
C LEU A 166 12.97 -11.83 -30.17
N VAL A 167 12.63 -12.77 -31.07
CA VAL A 167 11.31 -12.80 -31.71
C VAL A 167 10.16 -12.97 -30.71
N PHE A 168 10.45 -13.54 -29.54
CA PHE A 168 9.46 -13.73 -28.46
C PHE A 168 9.63 -12.69 -27.36
N VAL A 169 10.87 -12.42 -26.94
CA VAL A 169 11.16 -11.54 -25.82
C VAL A 169 10.76 -10.09 -26.11
N VAL A 170 11.02 -9.59 -27.34
CA VAL A 170 10.71 -8.20 -27.71
C VAL A 170 9.20 -7.92 -27.74
N PRO A 171 8.35 -8.74 -28.41
CA PRO A 171 6.91 -8.52 -28.37
C PRO A 171 6.32 -8.60 -26.95
N ILE A 172 6.77 -9.54 -26.12
CA ILE A 172 6.32 -9.65 -24.74
C ILE A 172 6.70 -8.38 -23.95
N ALA A 173 7.93 -7.85 -24.14
CA ALA A 173 8.35 -6.61 -23.50
C ALA A 173 7.49 -5.40 -23.94
N ILE A 174 7.20 -5.30 -25.25
CA ILE A 174 6.35 -4.22 -25.78
C ILE A 174 4.93 -4.34 -25.20
N LEU A 175 4.32 -5.53 -25.21
CA LEU A 175 2.98 -5.75 -24.68
C LEU A 175 2.91 -5.43 -23.19
N SER A 176 3.91 -5.85 -22.41
CA SER A 176 4.02 -5.54 -20.99
C SER A 176 4.17 -4.03 -20.73
N PHE A 177 4.97 -3.32 -21.54
CA PHE A 177 5.11 -1.86 -21.43
C PHE A 177 3.82 -1.13 -21.78
N VAL A 178 3.14 -1.51 -22.86
CA VAL A 178 1.83 -0.94 -23.23
C VAL A 178 0.81 -1.17 -22.13
N ALA A 179 0.75 -2.39 -21.58
CA ALA A 179 -0.13 -2.70 -20.45
C ALA A 179 0.24 -1.88 -19.20
N CYS A 180 1.52 -1.61 -18.95
CA CYS A 180 1.99 -0.74 -17.87
C CYS A 180 1.51 0.70 -18.05
N VAL A 181 1.72 1.29 -19.22
CA VAL A 181 1.32 2.68 -19.50
C VAL A 181 -0.19 2.87 -19.40
N HIS A 182 -0.96 1.96 -20.01
CA HIS A 182 -2.43 2.02 -19.99
C HIS A 182 -2.98 1.76 -18.57
N GLY A 183 -2.50 0.71 -17.92
CA GLY A 183 -2.98 0.29 -16.60
C GLY A 183 -2.69 1.28 -15.50
N THR A 184 -1.65 2.13 -15.62
CA THR A 184 -1.35 3.18 -14.63
C THR A 184 -2.49 4.19 -14.48
N GLY A 185 -3.23 4.47 -15.55
CA GLY A 185 -4.41 5.33 -15.50
C GLY A 185 -5.68 4.63 -15.00
N GLU A 186 -5.82 3.32 -15.22
CA GLU A 186 -7.03 2.58 -14.90
C GLU A 186 -6.99 1.88 -13.54
N ASN A 187 -5.88 1.19 -13.25
CA ASN A 187 -5.67 0.47 -12.00
C ASN A 187 -4.19 0.56 -11.58
N PRO A 188 -3.78 1.67 -10.96
CA PRO A 188 -2.39 1.90 -10.54
C PRO A 188 -1.83 0.79 -9.66
N SER A 189 -2.62 0.29 -8.72
CA SER A 189 -2.20 -0.77 -7.79
C SER A 189 -1.90 -2.08 -8.51
N ALA A 190 -2.79 -2.55 -9.40
CA ALA A 190 -2.52 -3.75 -10.20
C ALA A 190 -1.28 -3.55 -11.08
N THR A 191 -1.15 -2.37 -11.69
CA THR A 191 -0.01 -2.03 -12.55
C THR A 191 1.31 -2.05 -11.80
N PHE A 192 1.31 -1.63 -10.54
CA PHE A 192 2.50 -1.63 -9.69
C PHE A 192 2.92 -3.04 -9.25
N TYR A 193 1.95 -3.90 -8.84
CA TYR A 193 2.24 -5.18 -8.21
C TYR A 193 2.29 -6.38 -9.17
N MET A 194 1.74 -6.31 -10.40
CA MET A 194 1.63 -7.49 -11.27
C MET A 194 2.82 -7.65 -12.20
N LEU A 195 3.28 -8.91 -12.36
CA LEU A 195 4.37 -9.24 -13.28
C LEU A 195 4.04 -8.85 -14.73
N THR A 196 2.79 -8.98 -15.16
CA THR A 196 2.36 -8.68 -16.53
C THR A 196 2.64 -7.24 -16.96
N THR A 197 2.57 -6.29 -16.05
CA THR A 197 2.80 -4.87 -16.29
C THR A 197 4.22 -4.41 -15.97
N ARG A 198 5.00 -5.21 -15.26
CA ARG A 198 6.38 -4.92 -14.83
C ARG A 198 7.45 -5.78 -15.54
N ALA A 199 7.03 -6.85 -16.25
CA ALA A 199 7.97 -7.78 -16.89
C ALA A 199 8.88 -7.10 -17.92
N TRP A 200 8.43 -6.03 -18.56
CA TRP A 200 9.20 -5.31 -19.59
C TRP A 200 10.54 -4.77 -19.07
N GLU A 201 10.63 -4.37 -17.80
CA GLU A 201 11.87 -3.89 -17.17
C GLU A 201 12.91 -5.02 -17.08
N LEU A 202 12.49 -6.20 -16.61
CA LEU A 202 13.33 -7.41 -16.60
C LEU A 202 13.68 -7.84 -18.03
N LEU A 203 12.72 -7.75 -18.97
CA LEU A 203 12.90 -8.16 -20.36
C LEU A 203 13.82 -7.20 -21.13
N ILE A 204 13.88 -5.89 -20.80
CA ILE A 204 14.89 -4.98 -21.33
C ILE A 204 16.31 -5.49 -20.99
N GLY A 205 16.52 -5.90 -19.74
CA GLY A 205 17.75 -6.56 -19.33
C GLY A 205 18.04 -7.83 -20.12
N SER A 206 17.01 -8.65 -20.39
CA SER A 206 17.13 -9.86 -21.20
C SER A 206 17.45 -9.56 -22.66
N ILE A 207 16.85 -8.54 -23.25
CA ILE A 207 17.15 -8.11 -24.62
C ILE A 207 18.63 -7.74 -24.73
N LEU A 208 19.16 -6.99 -23.77
CA LEU A 208 20.60 -6.68 -23.74
C LEU A 208 21.50 -7.90 -23.65
N ALA A 209 21.07 -8.94 -22.93
CA ALA A 209 21.82 -10.19 -22.78
C ALA A 209 21.82 -11.04 -24.06
N ILE A 210 20.74 -10.98 -24.83
CA ILE A 210 20.54 -11.80 -26.04
C ILE A 210 21.03 -11.08 -27.30
N ALA A 211 20.80 -9.76 -27.38
CA ALA A 211 21.13 -8.98 -28.57
C ALA A 211 22.64 -8.79 -28.70
N THR A 212 23.16 -9.11 -29.90
CA THR A 212 24.53 -8.77 -30.27
C THR A 212 24.57 -7.30 -30.72
N ILE A 213 24.59 -6.37 -29.75
CA ILE A 213 24.62 -4.94 -30.04
C ILE A 213 26.05 -4.53 -30.41
N PRO A 214 26.29 -4.00 -31.63
CA PRO A 214 27.62 -3.56 -32.01
C PRO A 214 28.12 -2.45 -31.07
N ARG A 215 29.41 -2.51 -30.77
CA ARG A 215 30.07 -1.44 -30.03
C ARG A 215 30.08 -0.15 -30.87
N ALA A 216 29.66 0.96 -30.29
CA ALA A 216 29.86 2.24 -30.95
C ALA A 216 31.37 2.51 -31.15
N SER A 217 31.75 2.92 -32.34
CA SER A 217 33.16 3.15 -32.72
C SER A 217 33.76 4.39 -32.02
N SER A 218 32.93 5.34 -31.63
CA SER A 218 33.34 6.58 -31.00
C SER A 218 33.40 6.44 -29.47
N GLU A 219 34.56 6.59 -28.88
CA GLU A 219 34.71 6.65 -27.40
C GLU A 219 33.97 7.84 -26.79
N VAL A 220 33.89 8.98 -27.50
CA VAL A 220 33.18 10.17 -27.05
C VAL A 220 31.68 9.87 -26.95
N ALA A 221 31.12 9.22 -27.96
CA ALA A 221 29.72 8.79 -27.95
C ALA A 221 29.41 7.83 -26.78
N MET A 222 30.32 6.89 -26.51
CA MET A 222 30.17 5.98 -25.36
C MET A 222 30.22 6.71 -24.01
N ARG A 223 31.09 7.70 -23.87
CA ARG A 223 31.17 8.53 -22.65
C ARG A 223 29.89 9.37 -22.47
N LEU A 224 29.42 10.01 -23.54
CA LEU A 224 28.18 10.79 -23.51
C LEU A 224 26.97 9.92 -23.18
N LEU A 225 26.87 8.73 -23.80
CA LEU A 225 25.81 7.77 -23.48
C LEU A 225 25.85 7.34 -22.00
N ALA A 226 27.04 7.05 -21.45
CA ALA A 226 27.15 6.66 -20.05
C ALA A 226 26.74 7.79 -19.10
N VAL A 227 27.13 9.03 -19.39
CA VAL A 227 26.67 10.20 -18.61
C VAL A 227 25.17 10.36 -18.74
N PHE A 228 24.62 10.28 -19.94
CA PHE A 228 23.18 10.37 -20.17
C PHE A 228 22.41 9.28 -19.42
N GLY A 229 22.86 8.01 -19.49
CA GLY A 229 22.24 6.91 -18.74
C GLY A 229 22.24 7.13 -17.23
N LEU A 230 23.36 7.60 -16.67
CA LEU A 230 23.44 7.96 -15.26
C LEU A 230 22.52 9.13 -14.91
N SER A 231 22.44 10.15 -15.77
CA SER A 231 21.58 11.32 -15.55
C SER A 231 20.11 10.96 -15.54
N LEU A 232 19.66 10.00 -16.36
CA LEU A 232 18.27 9.51 -16.32
C LEU A 232 17.93 8.87 -14.97
N ILE A 233 18.83 8.06 -14.42
CA ILE A 233 18.62 7.41 -13.11
C ILE A 233 18.60 8.47 -12.00
N ILE A 234 19.60 9.36 -11.98
CA ILE A 234 19.69 10.43 -10.98
C ILE A 234 18.48 11.35 -11.06
N TYR A 235 18.09 11.78 -12.27
CA TYR A 235 16.88 12.59 -12.47
C TYR A 235 15.65 11.93 -11.85
N SER A 236 15.42 10.64 -12.13
CA SER A 236 14.29 9.91 -11.56
C SER A 236 14.33 9.86 -10.04
N MET A 237 15.50 9.67 -9.44
CA MET A 237 15.67 9.58 -7.98
C MET A 237 15.38 10.88 -7.24
N PHE A 238 15.66 12.04 -7.86
CA PHE A 238 15.54 13.34 -7.20
C PHE A 238 14.33 14.16 -7.64
N MET A 239 13.72 13.84 -8.80
CA MET A 239 12.63 14.63 -9.38
C MET A 239 11.27 13.93 -9.33
N PHE A 240 11.24 12.61 -9.14
CA PHE A 240 9.99 11.91 -8.95
C PHE A 240 9.55 12.02 -7.49
N ASP A 241 8.25 11.97 -7.29
CA ASP A 241 7.58 12.05 -6.00
C ASP A 241 6.35 11.11 -5.96
N GLU A 242 5.56 11.20 -4.91
CA GLU A 242 4.34 10.42 -4.75
C GLU A 242 3.21 10.80 -5.73
N GLN A 243 3.28 11.99 -6.34
CA GLN A 243 2.30 12.46 -7.32
C GLN A 243 2.66 11.98 -8.74
N THR A 244 3.86 11.50 -8.95
CA THR A 244 4.31 10.97 -10.23
C THR A 244 3.49 9.73 -10.62
N PRO A 245 2.82 9.70 -11.81
CA PRO A 245 2.01 8.55 -12.24
C PRO A 245 2.89 7.33 -12.54
N PHE A 246 3.28 6.63 -11.49
CA PHE A 246 4.22 5.52 -11.53
C PHE A 246 3.50 4.16 -11.40
N PRO A 247 3.98 3.08 -12.10
CA PRO A 247 5.17 3.03 -12.96
C PRO A 247 5.01 3.68 -14.34
N GLY A 248 3.94 3.44 -15.08
CA GLY A 248 3.61 4.05 -16.35
C GLY A 248 4.81 4.29 -17.28
N ALA A 249 4.78 5.38 -18.02
CA ALA A 249 5.88 5.81 -18.89
C ALA A 249 7.11 6.30 -18.10
N TYR A 250 6.93 6.71 -16.84
CA TYR A 250 8.00 7.25 -16.01
C TYR A 250 9.06 6.20 -15.63
N ALA A 251 8.67 4.96 -15.44
CA ALA A 251 9.59 3.85 -15.19
C ALA A 251 10.56 3.58 -16.37
N ALA A 252 10.28 4.14 -17.55
CA ALA A 252 11.19 4.03 -18.69
C ALA A 252 12.51 4.78 -18.47
N LEU A 253 12.52 5.87 -17.70
CA LEU A 253 13.72 6.66 -17.46
C LEU A 253 14.80 5.85 -16.70
N PRO A 254 14.55 5.33 -15.50
CA PRO A 254 15.53 4.52 -14.79
C PRO A 254 15.86 3.21 -15.52
N THR A 255 14.89 2.61 -16.19
CA THR A 255 15.08 1.36 -16.97
C THR A 255 16.01 1.56 -18.14
N ILE A 256 15.80 2.59 -18.99
CA ILE A 256 16.65 2.92 -20.13
C ILE A 256 18.03 3.38 -19.64
N GLY A 257 18.08 4.22 -18.61
CA GLY A 257 19.34 4.65 -18.00
C GLY A 257 20.21 3.46 -17.56
N THR A 258 19.60 2.48 -16.90
CA THR A 258 20.26 1.24 -16.48
C THR A 258 20.74 0.41 -17.68
N ALA A 259 19.89 0.25 -18.69
CA ALA A 259 20.24 -0.47 -19.91
C ALA A 259 21.45 0.15 -20.61
N ILE A 260 21.50 1.47 -20.73
CA ILE A 260 22.61 2.23 -21.29
C ILE A 260 23.89 2.00 -20.48
N LEU A 261 23.85 2.06 -19.15
CA LEU A 261 25.01 1.84 -18.30
C LEU A 261 25.55 0.39 -18.39
N ILE A 262 24.67 -0.60 -18.48
CA ILE A 262 25.08 -1.99 -18.71
C ILE A 262 25.75 -2.14 -20.08
N TYR A 263 25.19 -1.51 -21.13
CA TYR A 263 25.74 -1.52 -22.47
C TYR A 263 27.13 -0.85 -22.54
N THR A 264 27.26 0.35 -21.98
CA THR A 264 28.53 1.10 -22.03
C THR A 264 29.64 0.43 -21.23
N GLY A 265 29.28 -0.34 -20.21
CA GLY A 265 30.24 -1.12 -19.43
C GLY A 265 30.83 -2.33 -20.15
N TYR A 266 30.19 -2.88 -21.22
CA TYR A 266 30.77 -3.92 -22.06
C TYR A 266 32.02 -3.46 -22.81
N SER A 267 32.20 -2.18 -22.98
CA SER A 267 33.20 -1.58 -23.88
C SER A 267 34.56 -1.27 -23.24
N GLY A 268 34.86 -1.82 -22.07
CA GLY A 268 36.14 -1.56 -21.37
C GLY A 268 36.10 -0.33 -20.46
N GLY A 269 34.90 0.18 -20.19
CA GLY A 269 34.63 1.12 -19.10
C GLY A 269 34.85 2.57 -19.42
N THR A 270 33.74 3.28 -19.59
CA THR A 270 33.72 4.75 -19.55
C THR A 270 34.12 5.28 -18.17
N PRO A 271 34.39 6.58 -18.01
CA PRO A 271 34.64 7.16 -16.67
C PRO A 271 33.50 6.86 -15.68
N VAL A 272 32.23 6.84 -16.12
CA VAL A 272 31.07 6.49 -15.31
C VAL A 272 31.17 5.04 -14.81
N ASN A 273 31.45 4.09 -15.72
CA ASN A 273 31.61 2.70 -15.30
C ASN A 273 32.80 2.48 -14.37
N ARG A 274 33.89 3.27 -14.51
CA ARG A 274 35.02 3.24 -13.56
C ARG A 274 34.60 3.79 -12.19
N LEU A 275 33.82 4.88 -12.14
CA LEU A 275 33.26 5.42 -10.90
C LEU A 275 32.39 4.37 -10.19
N LEU A 276 31.50 3.69 -10.93
CA LEU A 276 30.69 2.60 -10.41
C LEU A 276 31.53 1.41 -9.92
N SER A 277 32.73 1.23 -10.47
CA SER A 277 33.65 0.15 -10.10
C SER A 277 34.55 0.48 -8.89
N LEU A 278 34.38 1.63 -8.23
CA LEU A 278 35.13 1.98 -7.03
C LEU A 278 34.81 0.99 -5.88
N ARG A 279 35.83 0.65 -5.11
CA ARG A 279 35.71 -0.33 -4.01
C ARG A 279 34.54 -0.10 -3.06
N PRO A 280 34.24 1.14 -2.60
CA PRO A 280 33.07 1.38 -1.74
C PRO A 280 31.75 1.06 -2.43
N ALA A 281 31.58 1.48 -3.69
CA ALA A 281 30.37 1.19 -4.46
C ALA A 281 30.17 -0.31 -4.69
N VAL A 282 31.25 -0.99 -5.08
CA VAL A 282 31.25 -2.46 -5.25
C VAL A 282 30.89 -3.16 -3.93
N PHE A 283 31.44 -2.71 -2.81
CA PHE A 283 31.14 -3.29 -1.50
C PHE A 283 29.65 -3.16 -1.14
N VAL A 284 29.06 -1.98 -1.30
CA VAL A 284 27.63 -1.76 -1.08
C VAL A 284 26.79 -2.63 -2.03
N GLY A 285 27.20 -2.74 -3.30
CA GLY A 285 26.55 -3.62 -4.27
C GLY A 285 26.61 -5.10 -3.89
N LEU A 286 27.71 -5.55 -3.29
CA LEU A 286 27.83 -6.94 -2.82
C LEU A 286 26.91 -7.25 -1.64
N ILE A 287 26.66 -6.31 -0.73
CA ILE A 287 25.74 -6.47 0.39
C ILE A 287 24.30 -6.06 0.05
N SER A 288 24.04 -5.56 -1.17
CA SER A 288 22.76 -4.93 -1.55
C SER A 288 21.54 -5.82 -1.32
N TYR A 289 21.67 -7.14 -1.47
CA TYR A 289 20.55 -8.06 -1.22
C TYR A 289 20.20 -8.13 0.27
N SER A 290 21.18 -8.32 1.14
CA SER A 290 20.98 -8.26 2.59
C SER A 290 20.49 -6.89 3.03
N LEU A 291 21.02 -5.78 2.43
CA LEU A 291 20.60 -4.41 2.74
C LEU A 291 19.15 -4.17 2.34
N TYR A 292 18.73 -4.66 1.17
CA TYR A 292 17.34 -4.60 0.70
C TYR A 292 16.38 -5.41 1.60
N LEU A 293 16.80 -6.57 2.10
CA LEU A 293 15.97 -7.39 2.97
C LEU A 293 15.76 -6.80 4.37
N TRP A 294 16.80 -6.20 4.96
CA TRP A 294 16.76 -5.73 6.34
C TRP A 294 16.23 -4.31 6.52
N HIS A 295 16.38 -3.43 5.49
CA HIS A 295 16.06 -2.00 5.67
C HIS A 295 14.61 -1.77 6.08
N TRP A 296 13.66 -2.34 5.36
CA TRP A 296 12.25 -2.07 5.56
C TRP A 296 11.71 -2.61 6.89
N PRO A 297 11.91 -3.90 7.25
CA PRO A 297 11.49 -4.39 8.55
C PRO A 297 12.05 -3.60 9.73
N MET A 298 13.31 -3.19 9.66
CA MET A 298 13.93 -2.43 10.75
C MET A 298 13.32 -1.03 10.87
N ILE A 299 13.01 -0.37 9.77
CA ILE A 299 12.30 0.91 9.77
C ILE A 299 10.90 0.75 10.35
N VAL A 300 10.14 -0.26 9.87
CA VAL A 300 8.77 -0.52 10.34
C VAL A 300 8.74 -0.80 11.84
N PHE A 301 9.59 -1.72 12.33
CA PHE A 301 9.63 -2.02 13.77
C PHE A 301 10.11 -0.84 14.61
N ALA A 302 11.04 -0.02 14.12
CA ALA A 302 11.49 1.17 14.84
C ALA A 302 10.36 2.21 14.96
N LYS A 303 9.64 2.50 13.88
CA LYS A 303 8.47 3.39 13.88
C LYS A 303 7.37 2.84 14.79
N TYR A 304 7.06 1.56 14.67
CA TYR A 304 6.02 0.89 15.48
C TYR A 304 6.33 1.00 16.98
N LEU A 305 7.55 0.63 17.41
CA LEU A 305 7.95 0.68 18.81
C LEU A 305 7.95 2.10 19.40
N LYS A 306 8.18 3.10 18.57
CA LYS A 306 8.08 4.49 19.00
C LYS A 306 6.64 4.98 19.10
N GLY A 307 5.75 4.47 18.26
CA GLY A 307 4.36 4.91 18.13
C GLY A 307 4.19 6.27 17.44
N MET A 308 5.28 6.86 16.96
CA MET A 308 5.33 8.17 16.30
C MET A 308 6.43 8.18 15.22
N ALA A 309 6.46 9.23 14.40
CA ALA A 309 7.52 9.44 13.44
C ALA A 309 8.91 9.50 14.13
N LEU A 310 9.91 8.94 13.45
CA LEU A 310 11.30 8.97 13.95
C LEU A 310 11.88 10.37 13.73
N SER A 311 12.61 10.89 14.72
CA SER A 311 13.43 12.10 14.57
C SER A 311 14.60 11.84 13.61
N HIS A 312 15.22 12.90 13.09
CA HIS A 312 16.39 12.77 12.21
C HIS A 312 17.53 11.95 12.83
N LEU A 313 17.79 12.12 14.14
CA LEU A 313 18.84 11.36 14.83
C LEU A 313 18.51 9.88 14.95
N GLU A 314 17.25 9.56 15.24
CA GLU A 314 16.76 8.17 15.29
C GLU A 314 16.79 7.52 13.90
N ASN A 315 16.40 8.23 12.85
CA ASN A 315 16.52 7.75 11.47
C ASN A 315 17.98 7.41 11.11
N VAL A 316 18.93 8.27 11.48
CA VAL A 316 20.36 8.00 11.27
C VAL A 316 20.82 6.79 12.08
N ALA A 317 20.38 6.65 13.33
CA ALA A 317 20.73 5.49 14.17
C ALA A 317 20.17 4.18 13.59
N VAL A 318 18.90 4.19 13.14
CA VAL A 318 18.27 3.05 12.46
C VAL A 318 19.02 2.72 11.16
N LEU A 319 19.39 3.70 10.36
CA LEU A 319 20.17 3.52 9.14
C LEU A 319 21.52 2.84 9.41
N LEU A 320 22.26 3.30 10.41
CA LEU A 320 23.52 2.67 10.83
C LEU A 320 23.31 1.22 11.28
N ALA A 321 22.26 0.95 12.05
CA ALA A 321 21.87 -0.40 12.46
C ALA A 321 21.54 -1.29 11.27
N ILE A 322 20.80 -0.77 10.27
CA ILE A 322 20.48 -1.48 9.02
C ILE A 322 21.78 -1.90 8.30
N PHE A 323 22.72 -0.99 8.14
CA PHE A 323 24.02 -1.32 7.52
C PHE A 323 24.77 -2.39 8.31
N ALA A 324 24.84 -2.26 9.63
CA ALA A 324 25.54 -3.23 10.49
C ALA A 324 24.92 -4.63 10.38
N VAL A 325 23.58 -4.75 10.53
CA VAL A 325 22.86 -6.02 10.43
C VAL A 325 23.00 -6.62 9.03
N SER A 326 22.94 -5.78 7.99
CA SER A 326 23.08 -6.24 6.60
C SER A 326 24.48 -6.80 6.30
N ILE A 327 25.53 -6.18 6.83
CA ILE A 327 26.92 -6.69 6.71
C ILE A 327 27.05 -8.04 7.44
N LEU A 328 26.49 -8.15 8.63
CA LEU A 328 26.48 -9.42 9.39
C LEU A 328 25.72 -10.51 8.64
N SER A 329 24.52 -10.20 8.14
CA SER A 329 23.69 -11.11 7.36
C SER A 329 24.42 -11.57 6.09
N TRP A 330 25.00 -10.63 5.32
CA TRP A 330 25.78 -10.97 4.14
C TRP A 330 26.98 -11.89 4.46
N ARG A 331 27.72 -11.59 5.53
CA ARG A 331 28.95 -12.32 5.87
C ARG A 331 28.64 -13.70 6.45
N TYR A 332 27.68 -13.80 7.35
CA TYR A 332 27.46 -15.01 8.16
C TYR A 332 26.26 -15.86 7.72
N VAL A 333 25.32 -15.27 6.97
CA VAL A 333 24.15 -16.00 6.45
C VAL A 333 24.31 -16.22 4.94
N GLU A 334 24.36 -15.14 4.13
CA GLU A 334 24.37 -15.27 2.67
C GLU A 334 25.63 -15.95 2.13
N THR A 335 26.81 -15.48 2.50
CA THR A 335 28.10 -15.92 1.93
C THR A 335 28.41 -17.40 2.17
N PRO A 336 28.18 -17.99 3.37
CA PRO A 336 28.48 -19.41 3.60
C PRO A 336 27.66 -20.36 2.74
N PHE A 337 26.37 -20.04 2.47
CA PHE A 337 25.53 -20.83 1.58
C PHE A 337 25.95 -20.68 0.11
N ARG A 338 26.27 -19.46 -0.33
CA ARG A 338 26.77 -19.18 -1.69
C ARG A 338 28.06 -19.91 -2.00
N LYS A 339 28.99 -19.95 -1.03
CA LYS A 339 30.27 -20.64 -1.16
C LYS A 339 30.18 -22.14 -0.88
N LYS A 340 28.98 -22.69 -0.69
CA LYS A 340 28.75 -24.12 -0.36
C LYS A 340 29.46 -24.59 0.92
N GLN A 341 29.81 -23.67 1.84
CA GLN A 341 30.36 -24.03 3.15
C GLN A 341 29.29 -24.66 4.04
N LEU A 342 28.04 -24.18 3.93
CA LEU A 342 26.86 -24.77 4.56
C LEU A 342 25.99 -25.45 3.52
N LEU A 343 25.35 -26.57 3.89
CA LEU A 343 24.48 -27.38 3.03
C LEU A 343 25.12 -27.65 1.66
N ALA A 344 26.35 -28.18 1.64
CA ALA A 344 27.17 -28.32 0.44
C ALA A 344 26.49 -29.16 -0.67
N THR A 345 25.74 -30.20 -0.29
CA THR A 345 25.06 -31.07 -1.27
C THR A 345 23.68 -30.49 -1.64
N ARG A 346 23.30 -30.70 -2.91
CA ARG A 346 22.01 -30.26 -3.45
C ARG A 346 20.82 -30.82 -2.66
N LYS A 347 20.82 -32.12 -2.37
CA LYS A 347 19.73 -32.77 -1.63
C LYS A 347 19.52 -32.12 -0.26
N ARG A 348 20.61 -31.92 0.52
CA ARG A 348 20.53 -31.26 1.84
C ARG A 348 19.99 -29.84 1.74
N LEU A 349 20.39 -29.08 0.73
CA LEU A 349 19.89 -27.73 0.50
C LEU A 349 18.36 -27.73 0.25
N PHE A 350 17.88 -28.57 -0.69
CA PHE A 350 16.46 -28.63 -1.03
C PHE A 350 15.60 -29.03 0.17
N PHE A 351 15.99 -30.11 0.89
CA PHE A 351 15.24 -30.56 2.07
C PHE A 351 15.29 -29.56 3.21
N ALA A 352 16.44 -28.94 3.48
CA ALA A 352 16.55 -27.92 4.53
C ALA A 352 15.73 -26.67 4.19
N SER A 353 15.76 -26.21 2.93
CA SER A 353 14.95 -25.07 2.49
C SER A 353 13.47 -25.37 2.57
N LEU A 354 13.02 -26.53 2.10
CA LEU A 354 11.62 -26.96 2.21
C LEU A 354 11.19 -27.05 3.68
N GLY A 355 11.99 -27.69 4.53
CA GLY A 355 11.71 -27.81 5.95
C GLY A 355 11.62 -26.45 6.65
N ALA A 356 12.55 -25.53 6.39
CA ALA A 356 12.53 -24.18 6.94
C ALA A 356 11.29 -23.38 6.46
N THR A 357 10.95 -23.48 5.19
CA THR A 357 9.74 -22.84 4.64
C THR A 357 8.47 -23.38 5.31
N LEU A 358 8.34 -24.69 5.47
CA LEU A 358 7.21 -25.32 6.15
C LEU A 358 7.12 -24.90 7.62
N VAL A 359 8.25 -24.83 8.33
CA VAL A 359 8.30 -24.33 9.72
C VAL A 359 7.80 -22.89 9.79
N LEU A 360 8.22 -22.00 8.87
CA LEU A 360 7.73 -20.63 8.84
C LEU A 360 6.24 -20.55 8.57
N ILE A 361 5.71 -21.34 7.63
CA ILE A 361 4.27 -21.36 7.33
C ILE A 361 3.49 -21.87 8.55
N ILE A 362 3.91 -22.95 9.20
CA ILE A 362 3.24 -23.47 10.40
C ILE A 362 3.31 -22.46 11.53
N ALA A 363 4.46 -21.85 11.78
CA ALA A 363 4.60 -20.82 12.82
C ALA A 363 3.71 -19.60 12.52
N ALA A 364 3.61 -19.18 11.26
CA ALA A 364 2.71 -18.10 10.84
C ALA A 364 1.24 -18.48 11.08
N LEU A 365 0.82 -19.68 10.68
CA LEU A 365 -0.56 -20.16 10.93
C LEU A 365 -0.90 -20.19 12.43
N LEU A 366 0.05 -20.56 13.29
CA LEU A 366 -0.14 -20.51 14.74
C LEU A 366 -0.18 -19.07 15.28
N ALA A 367 0.47 -18.12 14.60
CA ALA A 367 0.50 -16.72 15.01
C ALA A 367 -0.75 -15.92 14.56
N THR A 368 -1.57 -16.43 13.64
CA THR A 368 -2.77 -15.72 13.16
C THR A 368 -3.81 -15.49 14.28
N GLY A 369 -3.87 -16.33 15.30
CA GLY A 369 -4.84 -16.22 16.40
C GLY A 369 -6.30 -16.15 15.92
N ASP A 370 -7.24 -16.22 16.83
CA ASP A 370 -8.65 -15.93 16.52
C ASP A 370 -8.90 -14.42 16.61
N VAL A 371 -8.58 -13.68 15.56
CA VAL A 371 -9.02 -12.28 15.41
C VAL A 371 -10.48 -12.30 14.99
N VAL A 372 -11.38 -12.47 15.96
CA VAL A 372 -12.82 -12.47 15.70
C VAL A 372 -13.45 -11.30 16.43
N ASP A 373 -13.34 -10.08 15.86
CA ASP A 373 -14.40 -9.11 16.09
C ASP A 373 -15.64 -9.55 15.29
N THR A 374 -16.53 -10.27 15.98
CA THR A 374 -17.76 -10.82 15.39
C THR A 374 -18.69 -9.72 14.93
N GLU A 375 -18.66 -8.56 15.58
CA GLU A 375 -19.51 -7.42 15.27
C GLU A 375 -18.98 -6.67 14.02
N TRP A 376 -17.68 -6.48 13.92
CA TRP A 376 -17.06 -5.92 12.71
C TRP A 376 -17.31 -6.81 11.48
N ARG A 377 -17.27 -8.14 11.64
CA ARG A 377 -17.66 -9.09 10.56
C ARG A 377 -19.12 -8.96 10.18
N ARG A 378 -20.02 -8.73 11.13
CA ARG A 378 -21.45 -8.46 10.87
C ARG A 378 -21.60 -7.26 9.96
N TRP A 379 -20.91 -6.15 10.27
CA TRP A 379 -21.00 -4.92 9.48
C TRP A 379 -20.28 -5.02 8.13
N ARG A 380 -19.22 -5.79 8.03
CA ARG A 380 -18.55 -6.07 6.75
C ARG A 380 -19.43 -6.88 5.80
N ALA A 381 -20.24 -7.79 6.32
CA ALA A 381 -21.22 -8.51 5.51
C ALA A 381 -22.33 -7.59 4.94
N CYS A 382 -22.41 -6.34 5.41
CA CYS A 382 -23.33 -5.31 4.95
C CYS A 382 -22.78 -4.43 3.82
N GLU A 383 -21.55 -4.67 3.37
CA GLU A 383 -21.02 -4.10 2.14
C GLU A 383 -21.83 -4.60 0.93
N ASN A 384 -21.67 -4.00 -0.25
CA ASN A 384 -22.44 -4.33 -1.46
C ASN A 384 -23.92 -3.91 -1.42
N VAL A 385 -24.18 -2.70 -0.90
CA VAL A 385 -25.52 -2.10 -0.84
C VAL A 385 -26.18 -2.08 -2.24
N GLU A 386 -25.43 -1.73 -3.28
CA GLU A 386 -25.93 -1.66 -4.66
C GLU A 386 -26.43 -3.04 -5.16
N GLU A 387 -25.65 -4.10 -4.91
CA GLU A 387 -26.04 -5.47 -5.26
C GLU A 387 -27.30 -5.90 -4.49
N ARG A 388 -27.37 -5.55 -3.20
CA ARG A 388 -28.56 -5.82 -2.37
C ARG A 388 -29.79 -5.10 -2.89
N LEU A 389 -29.67 -3.82 -3.24
CA LEU A 389 -30.78 -3.05 -3.80
C LEU A 389 -31.20 -3.57 -5.18
N ALA A 390 -30.23 -3.93 -6.06
CA ALA A 390 -30.50 -4.49 -7.38
C ALA A 390 -31.21 -5.86 -7.31
N GLU A 391 -30.87 -6.68 -6.30
CA GLU A 391 -31.46 -8.00 -6.09
C GLU A 391 -32.74 -7.98 -5.20
N ASN A 392 -33.26 -6.80 -4.86
CA ASN A 392 -34.36 -6.61 -3.90
C ASN A 392 -34.11 -7.28 -2.54
N LYS A 393 -32.84 -7.40 -2.10
CA LYS A 393 -32.50 -7.87 -0.78
C LYS A 393 -32.59 -6.72 0.24
N SER A 394 -32.96 -7.05 1.48
CA SER A 394 -33.02 -6.07 2.56
C SER A 394 -31.64 -5.53 2.89
N LEU A 395 -31.57 -4.24 3.24
CA LEU A 395 -30.40 -3.62 3.85
C LEU A 395 -30.12 -4.25 5.23
N CYS A 396 -28.93 -4.03 5.77
CA CYS A 396 -28.62 -4.50 7.12
C CYS A 396 -29.42 -3.72 8.18
N VAL A 397 -29.98 -4.47 9.12
CA VAL A 397 -30.85 -3.95 10.18
C VAL A 397 -30.06 -3.65 11.44
N VAL A 398 -30.36 -2.50 12.06
CA VAL A 398 -29.92 -2.06 13.39
C VAL A 398 -31.12 -1.91 14.32
N GLY A 399 -30.89 -1.95 15.64
CA GLY A 399 -31.93 -1.82 16.64
C GLY A 399 -32.80 -3.06 16.78
N GLU A 400 -34.09 -2.90 17.02
CA GLU A 400 -35.03 -3.96 17.31
C GLU A 400 -35.55 -4.65 16.05
N ALA A 401 -34.99 -5.79 15.68
CA ALA A 401 -35.24 -6.48 14.42
C ALA A 401 -36.71 -6.91 14.21
N THR A 402 -37.54 -6.88 15.25
CA THR A 402 -38.98 -7.20 15.20
C THR A 402 -39.85 -6.04 14.80
N ARG A 403 -39.32 -4.82 14.74
CA ARG A 403 -39.99 -3.61 14.33
C ARG A 403 -39.74 -3.27 12.87
N GLU A 404 -40.66 -2.51 12.27
CA GLU A 404 -40.42 -1.94 10.95
C GLU A 404 -39.33 -0.86 11.01
N PRO A 405 -38.33 -0.90 10.13
CA PRO A 405 -37.26 0.07 10.11
C PRO A 405 -37.76 1.49 9.77
N SER A 406 -37.51 2.43 10.69
CA SER A 406 -37.87 3.84 10.56
C SER A 406 -36.66 4.77 10.37
N ILE A 407 -35.45 4.26 10.60
CA ILE A 407 -34.21 5.03 10.52
C ILE A 407 -33.33 4.49 9.39
N LEU A 408 -32.55 5.37 8.75
CA LEU A 408 -31.45 4.99 7.85
C LEU A 408 -30.18 5.77 8.21
N LEU A 409 -29.11 5.07 8.52
CA LEU A 409 -27.76 5.65 8.54
C LEU A 409 -27.13 5.53 7.15
N TRP A 410 -26.80 6.66 6.52
CA TRP A 410 -26.30 6.75 5.16
C TRP A 410 -25.01 7.57 5.07
N GLY A 411 -24.00 7.04 4.36
CA GLY A 411 -22.78 7.75 4.08
C GLY A 411 -21.61 6.91 3.60
N ASP A 412 -20.41 7.33 3.95
CA ASP A 412 -19.16 6.68 3.57
C ASP A 412 -18.63 5.72 4.68
N SER A 413 -17.31 5.55 4.77
CA SER A 413 -16.68 4.70 5.79
C SER A 413 -16.88 5.21 7.22
N HIS A 414 -16.99 6.54 7.42
CA HIS A 414 -17.27 7.11 8.73
C HIS A 414 -18.71 6.81 9.17
N ALA A 415 -19.69 6.83 8.24
CA ALA A 415 -21.04 6.34 8.53
C ALA A 415 -21.01 4.85 8.93
N ARG A 416 -20.21 4.01 8.25
CA ARG A 416 -20.05 2.61 8.62
C ARG A 416 -19.48 2.45 10.02
N ALA A 417 -18.49 3.24 10.40
CA ALA A 417 -17.92 3.22 11.74
C ALA A 417 -18.97 3.55 12.83
N LEU A 418 -20.04 4.28 12.48
CA LEU A 418 -21.15 4.61 13.37
C LEU A 418 -22.27 3.55 13.42
N ASN A 419 -22.17 2.43 12.67
CA ASN A 419 -23.21 1.41 12.68
C ASN A 419 -23.54 0.91 14.08
N SER A 420 -22.54 0.70 14.93
CA SER A 420 -22.73 0.25 16.32
C SER A 420 -23.30 1.36 17.22
N ALA A 421 -23.10 2.63 16.89
CA ALA A 421 -23.76 3.76 17.57
C ALA A 421 -25.25 3.79 17.22
N ALA A 422 -25.57 3.68 15.94
CA ALA A 422 -26.96 3.63 15.48
C ALA A 422 -27.69 2.40 16.04
N ASP A 423 -27.05 1.23 16.06
CA ASP A 423 -27.61 0.00 16.65
C ASP A 423 -27.91 0.19 18.15
N ALA A 424 -26.95 0.70 18.91
CA ALA A 424 -27.11 0.90 20.35
C ALA A 424 -28.20 1.95 20.69
N SER A 425 -28.22 3.08 19.98
CA SER A 425 -29.26 4.10 20.17
C SER A 425 -30.64 3.59 19.79
N ALA A 426 -30.77 2.94 18.63
CA ALA A 426 -32.03 2.37 18.18
C ALA A 426 -32.57 1.30 19.17
N GLN A 427 -31.70 0.47 19.73
CA GLN A 427 -32.08 -0.51 20.77
C GLN A 427 -32.61 0.18 22.04
N ARG A 428 -31.94 1.23 22.54
CA ARG A 428 -32.38 1.96 23.74
C ARG A 428 -33.74 2.61 23.53
N LEU A 429 -33.99 3.11 22.32
CA LEU A 429 -35.24 3.79 21.97
C LEU A 429 -36.35 2.85 21.48
N GLY A 430 -36.08 1.54 21.38
CA GLY A 430 -37.01 0.56 20.84
C GLY A 430 -37.34 0.81 19.37
N LEU A 431 -36.41 1.33 18.58
CA LEU A 431 -36.52 1.61 17.16
C LEU A 431 -35.81 0.53 16.33
N ALA A 432 -36.14 0.45 15.07
CA ALA A 432 -35.41 -0.32 14.07
C ALA A 432 -34.95 0.59 12.92
N GLY A 433 -33.84 0.24 12.28
CA GLY A 433 -33.32 1.01 11.17
C GLY A 433 -32.49 0.20 10.21
N TYR A 434 -32.08 0.85 9.14
CA TYR A 434 -31.15 0.33 8.16
C TYR A 434 -29.79 1.05 8.24
N VAL A 435 -28.74 0.39 7.79
CA VAL A 435 -27.45 1.01 7.54
C VAL A 435 -27.03 0.76 6.09
N ALA A 436 -26.53 1.81 5.43
CA ALA A 436 -26.08 1.77 4.06
C ALA A 436 -24.87 2.69 3.88
N SER A 437 -23.71 2.12 3.54
CA SER A 437 -22.49 2.88 3.35
C SER A 437 -21.67 2.35 2.19
N LYS A 438 -21.00 3.26 1.48
CA LYS A 438 -19.98 2.94 0.47
C LYS A 438 -18.71 3.73 0.77
N PRO A 439 -17.58 3.06 1.05
CA PRO A 439 -16.34 3.74 1.42
C PRO A 439 -15.94 4.82 0.43
N GLY A 440 -15.66 6.02 0.96
CA GLY A 440 -15.26 7.19 0.19
C GLY A 440 -16.36 7.83 -0.65
N CYS A 441 -17.64 7.44 -0.47
CA CYS A 441 -18.80 8.01 -1.13
C CYS A 441 -19.69 8.76 -0.13
N PRO A 442 -19.44 10.04 0.12
CA PRO A 442 -20.31 10.86 0.97
C PRO A 442 -21.70 10.97 0.35
N PRO A 443 -22.74 11.28 1.15
CA PRO A 443 -24.14 11.34 0.71
C PRO A 443 -24.42 12.62 -0.10
N LEU A 444 -23.82 12.73 -1.29
CA LEU A 444 -23.86 13.90 -2.18
C LEU A 444 -24.55 13.56 -3.49
N ARG A 445 -25.80 14.00 -3.66
CA ARG A 445 -26.58 13.74 -4.87
C ARG A 445 -25.98 14.39 -6.11
N GLY A 446 -25.76 13.57 -7.16
CA GLY A 446 -25.26 14.03 -8.44
C GLY A 446 -23.77 14.39 -8.46
N ILE A 447 -23.02 14.07 -7.40
CA ILE A 447 -21.59 14.32 -7.33
C ILE A 447 -20.83 13.01 -7.48
N GLU A 448 -19.90 13.00 -8.45
CA GLU A 448 -18.97 11.90 -8.67
C GLU A 448 -17.57 12.29 -8.20
N ARG A 449 -16.79 11.34 -7.73
CA ARG A 449 -15.39 11.52 -7.31
C ARG A 449 -14.46 10.83 -8.29
N GLU A 450 -13.52 11.56 -8.90
CA GLU A 450 -12.62 11.03 -9.92
C GLU A 450 -11.84 9.79 -9.44
N ARG A 451 -11.40 9.80 -8.18
CA ARG A 451 -10.65 8.68 -7.58
C ARG A 451 -11.55 7.57 -7.01
N ARG A 452 -12.87 7.74 -6.99
CA ARG A 452 -13.85 6.80 -6.42
C ARG A 452 -15.11 6.77 -7.29
N PRO A 453 -15.04 6.12 -8.48
CA PRO A 453 -16.17 6.06 -9.39
C PRO A 453 -17.35 5.26 -8.81
N GLY A 454 -18.57 5.63 -9.21
CA GLY A 454 -19.81 4.99 -8.79
C GLY A 454 -20.41 5.57 -7.50
N CYS A 455 -19.95 6.72 -7.00
CA CYS A 455 -20.58 7.38 -5.84
C CYS A 455 -21.96 7.96 -6.19
N SER A 456 -22.08 8.57 -7.37
CA SER A 456 -23.35 9.12 -7.83
C SER A 456 -24.42 8.03 -8.01
N GLU A 457 -24.06 6.89 -8.62
CA GLU A 457 -24.95 5.75 -8.80
C GLU A 457 -25.42 5.17 -7.45
N PHE A 458 -24.51 4.97 -6.51
CA PHE A 458 -24.83 4.52 -5.16
C PHE A 458 -25.81 5.47 -4.45
N ASN A 459 -25.55 6.77 -4.50
CA ASN A 459 -26.38 7.77 -3.83
C ASN A 459 -27.77 7.87 -4.46
N GLU A 460 -27.91 7.80 -5.79
CA GLU A 460 -29.21 7.81 -6.47
C GLU A 460 -30.01 6.53 -6.20
N ALA A 461 -29.36 5.35 -6.17
CA ALA A 461 -30.01 4.08 -5.85
C ALA A 461 -30.57 4.10 -4.41
N LEU A 462 -29.79 4.59 -3.46
CA LEU A 462 -30.21 4.66 -2.06
C LEU A 462 -31.30 5.71 -1.84
N LEU A 463 -31.20 6.87 -2.48
CA LEU A 463 -32.22 7.91 -2.45
C LEU A 463 -33.56 7.38 -2.98
N SER A 464 -33.53 6.66 -4.11
CA SER A 464 -34.71 6.01 -4.68
C SER A 464 -35.31 4.99 -3.72
N TYR A 465 -34.47 4.19 -3.06
CA TYR A 465 -34.92 3.24 -2.04
C TYR A 465 -35.64 3.93 -0.89
N VAL A 466 -35.08 5.03 -0.34
CA VAL A 466 -35.70 5.78 0.76
C VAL A 466 -37.05 6.39 0.34
N ILE A 467 -37.14 6.92 -0.87
CA ILE A 467 -38.40 7.53 -1.38
C ILE A 467 -39.50 6.46 -1.50
N LEU A 468 -39.15 5.27 -1.96
CA LEU A 468 -40.09 4.17 -2.14
C LEU A 468 -40.50 3.47 -0.82
N ASN A 469 -39.74 3.69 0.28
CA ASN A 469 -40.01 3.10 1.58
C ASN A 469 -40.48 4.17 2.59
N PRO A 470 -41.76 4.47 2.66
CA PRO A 470 -42.32 5.55 3.49
C PRO A 470 -42.12 5.33 5.00
N ASN A 471 -41.86 4.11 5.44
CA ASN A 471 -41.61 3.77 6.84
C ASN A 471 -40.27 4.33 7.35
N VAL A 472 -39.31 4.53 6.44
CA VAL A 472 -38.03 5.21 6.79
C VAL A 472 -38.28 6.70 6.89
N ASP A 473 -38.58 7.19 8.06
CA ASP A 473 -38.93 8.59 8.31
C ASP A 473 -37.73 9.48 8.65
N THR A 474 -36.65 8.91 9.19
CA THR A 474 -35.45 9.63 9.63
C THR A 474 -34.20 9.13 8.94
N VAL A 475 -33.42 10.04 8.37
CA VAL A 475 -32.15 9.75 7.69
C VAL A 475 -31.00 10.44 8.42
N ILE A 476 -30.03 9.65 8.86
CA ILE A 476 -28.79 10.11 9.50
C ILE A 476 -27.72 10.14 8.41
N LEU A 477 -27.16 11.32 8.13
CA LEU A 477 -26.11 11.54 7.14
C LEU A 477 -24.75 11.72 7.83
N ALA A 478 -23.80 10.86 7.52
CA ALA A 478 -22.44 10.90 8.09
C ALA A 478 -21.38 10.63 7.02
N ALA A 479 -20.27 11.35 7.08
CA ALA A 479 -19.14 11.15 6.19
C ALA A 479 -17.83 11.69 6.81
N ASN A 480 -16.70 11.35 6.19
CA ASN A 480 -15.45 12.07 6.40
C ASN A 480 -15.54 13.47 5.75
N TRP A 481 -16.27 14.36 6.39
CA TRP A 481 -16.52 15.70 5.86
C TRP A 481 -15.25 16.49 5.65
N THR A 482 -14.27 16.37 6.56
CA THR A 482 -12.98 17.08 6.49
C THR A 482 -12.16 16.60 5.31
N GLY A 483 -12.01 15.29 5.13
CA GLY A 483 -11.35 14.73 3.97
C GLY A 483 -12.06 15.05 2.65
N VAL A 484 -13.38 15.26 2.68
CA VAL A 484 -14.17 15.63 1.49
C VAL A 484 -14.03 17.10 1.16
N LEU A 485 -14.16 18.00 2.14
CA LEU A 485 -14.18 19.46 1.96
C LEU A 485 -12.78 20.06 1.83
N GLU A 486 -11.85 19.63 2.66
CA GLU A 486 -10.52 20.24 2.78
C GLU A 486 -9.46 19.45 2.01
N GLY A 487 -9.73 18.18 1.72
CA GLY A 487 -8.77 17.31 1.02
C GLY A 487 -7.53 16.95 1.84
N THR A 488 -7.54 17.27 3.14
CA THR A 488 -6.44 17.02 4.08
C THR A 488 -6.80 15.93 5.08
N ARG A 489 -5.79 15.24 5.61
CA ARG A 489 -5.89 14.38 6.79
C ARG A 489 -5.01 14.95 7.91
N TYR A 490 -5.32 14.60 9.14
CA TYR A 490 -4.51 15.01 10.29
C TYR A 490 -3.06 14.53 10.10
N ASN A 491 -2.10 15.45 10.20
CA ASN A 491 -0.67 15.24 9.95
C ASN A 491 -0.28 14.79 8.51
N ASP A 492 -1.19 14.91 7.54
CA ASP A 492 -0.89 14.62 6.13
C ASP A 492 -1.34 15.79 5.23
N GLU A 493 -0.46 16.73 4.98
CA GLU A 493 -0.69 17.87 4.09
C GLU A 493 -0.73 17.47 2.60
N THR A 494 -0.39 16.20 2.27
CA THR A 494 -0.27 15.71 0.89
C THR A 494 -1.52 15.02 0.38
N ALA A 495 -2.55 14.84 1.20
CA ALA A 495 -3.83 14.30 0.79
C ALA A 495 -4.42 15.18 -0.32
N GLY A 496 -4.17 14.80 -1.55
CA GLY A 496 -4.37 15.62 -2.74
C GLY A 496 -5.82 16.08 -2.91
N GLN A 497 -6.00 17.26 -3.52
CA GLN A 497 -7.29 17.87 -3.82
C GLN A 497 -8.27 16.85 -4.41
N ASN A 498 -9.41 16.70 -3.75
CA ASN A 498 -10.51 15.87 -4.22
C ASN A 498 -11.09 16.49 -5.50
N LYS A 499 -10.78 15.89 -6.64
CA LYS A 499 -11.49 16.25 -7.86
C LYS A 499 -12.88 15.63 -7.80
N VAL A 500 -13.89 16.47 -7.73
CA VAL A 500 -15.31 16.13 -7.76
C VAL A 500 -15.94 16.68 -9.04
N ILE A 501 -16.90 15.97 -9.57
CA ILE A 501 -17.58 16.29 -10.82
C ILE A 501 -19.09 16.27 -10.56
N ASP A 502 -19.80 17.32 -10.96
CA ASP A 502 -21.26 17.34 -10.97
C ASP A 502 -21.77 16.66 -12.23
N VAL A 503 -22.24 15.43 -12.10
CA VAL A 503 -22.76 14.64 -13.23
C VAL A 503 -24.18 15.07 -13.65
N MET A 504 -24.87 15.87 -12.84
CA MET A 504 -26.18 16.46 -13.17
C MET A 504 -26.04 17.81 -13.86
N ALA A 505 -24.90 18.49 -13.75
CA ALA A 505 -24.60 19.67 -14.54
C ALA A 505 -24.30 19.26 -15.99
N GLY A 506 -24.89 19.93 -16.97
CA GLY A 506 -24.62 19.64 -18.38
C GLY A 506 -23.13 19.80 -18.72
N LYS A 507 -22.69 19.16 -19.82
CA LYS A 507 -21.27 19.16 -20.25
C LYS A 507 -20.65 20.56 -20.44
N ASP A 508 -21.49 21.58 -20.58
CA ASP A 508 -21.11 22.98 -20.81
C ASP A 508 -21.17 23.84 -19.52
N ALA A 509 -21.36 23.21 -18.35
CA ALA A 509 -21.37 23.93 -17.08
C ALA A 509 -19.98 24.51 -16.77
N PRO A 510 -19.89 25.74 -16.27
CA PRO A 510 -18.59 26.31 -15.86
C PRO A 510 -17.97 25.47 -14.75
N GLN A 511 -16.65 25.33 -14.79
CA GLN A 511 -15.89 24.60 -13.77
C GLN A 511 -16.09 25.33 -12.42
N GLN A 512 -16.81 24.67 -11.50
CA GLN A 512 -17.05 25.16 -10.15
C GLN A 512 -15.97 24.68 -9.19
N ASP A 513 -15.77 25.41 -8.10
CA ASP A 513 -14.90 24.98 -7.01
C ASP A 513 -15.43 23.70 -6.37
N ALA A 514 -14.53 22.83 -5.92
CA ALA A 514 -14.89 21.54 -5.31
C ALA A 514 -15.81 21.72 -4.09
N THR A 515 -15.56 22.73 -3.26
CA THR A 515 -16.37 23.05 -2.08
C THR A 515 -17.82 23.41 -2.45
N GLU A 516 -18.02 24.21 -3.51
CA GLU A 516 -19.35 24.56 -3.99
C GLU A 516 -20.10 23.37 -4.59
N LEU A 517 -19.39 22.45 -5.28
CA LEU A 517 -19.97 21.22 -5.77
C LEU A 517 -20.43 20.30 -4.63
N ILE A 518 -19.61 20.15 -3.58
CA ILE A 518 -19.94 19.37 -2.39
C ILE A 518 -21.17 19.97 -1.70
N LYS A 519 -21.20 21.30 -1.51
CA LYS A 519 -22.35 22.03 -0.98
C LYS A 519 -23.61 21.73 -1.79
N THR A 520 -23.51 21.90 -3.11
CA THR A 520 -24.64 21.65 -4.03
C THR A 520 -25.14 20.21 -3.90
N GLY A 521 -24.26 19.21 -3.86
CA GLY A 521 -24.62 17.80 -3.71
C GLY A 521 -25.33 17.51 -2.39
N LEU A 522 -24.83 18.06 -1.28
CA LEU A 522 -25.44 17.89 0.05
C LEU A 522 -26.81 18.56 0.14
N TYR A 523 -26.95 19.80 -0.35
CA TYR A 523 -28.25 20.47 -0.41
C TYR A 523 -29.26 19.71 -1.25
N ARG A 524 -28.87 19.19 -2.44
CA ARG A 524 -29.73 18.34 -3.28
C ARG A 524 -30.20 17.10 -2.54
N THR A 525 -29.30 16.43 -1.80
CA THR A 525 -29.64 15.25 -1.00
C THR A 525 -30.67 15.60 0.06
N ILE A 526 -30.40 16.60 0.89
CA ILE A 526 -31.25 17.01 2.01
C ILE A 526 -32.61 17.51 1.50
N GLN A 527 -32.64 18.40 0.49
CA GLN A 527 -33.89 18.89 -0.07
C GLN A 527 -34.75 17.77 -0.62
N THR A 528 -34.16 16.85 -1.40
CA THR A 528 -34.94 15.73 -1.95
C THR A 528 -35.54 14.86 -0.86
N LEU A 529 -34.80 14.58 0.20
CA LEU A 529 -35.31 13.83 1.36
C LEU A 529 -36.46 14.58 2.06
N ARG A 530 -36.33 15.88 2.29
CA ARG A 530 -37.34 16.74 2.93
C ARG A 530 -38.62 16.84 2.09
N ASP A 531 -38.48 17.01 0.77
CA ASP A 531 -39.61 17.09 -0.16
C ASP A 531 -40.42 15.78 -0.16
N ASN A 532 -39.81 14.67 0.26
CA ASN A 532 -40.44 13.38 0.46
C ASN A 532 -40.79 13.08 1.93
N GLY A 533 -40.82 14.10 2.79
CA GLY A 533 -41.27 14.01 4.18
C GLY A 533 -40.29 13.35 5.14
N ARG A 534 -38.98 13.32 4.82
CA ARG A 534 -37.96 12.71 5.71
C ARG A 534 -37.36 13.75 6.64
N ARG A 535 -37.14 13.35 7.90
CA ARG A 535 -36.32 14.10 8.85
C ARG A 535 -34.85 13.78 8.60
N ILE A 536 -33.99 14.75 8.78
CA ILE A 536 -32.55 14.59 8.56
C ILE A 536 -31.78 14.94 9.83
N ILE A 537 -30.78 14.13 10.15
CA ILE A 537 -29.79 14.38 11.19
C ILE A 537 -28.41 14.36 10.52
N LEU A 538 -27.65 15.45 10.67
CA LEU A 538 -26.24 15.47 10.25
C LEU A 538 -25.35 15.00 11.40
N VAL A 539 -24.30 14.24 11.07
CA VAL A 539 -23.25 13.90 12.04
C VAL A 539 -21.98 14.64 11.65
N GLY A 540 -21.43 15.39 12.57
CA GLY A 540 -20.18 16.13 12.42
C GLY A 540 -18.96 15.22 12.35
N PRO A 541 -17.75 15.80 12.11
CA PRO A 541 -16.52 15.03 12.01
C PRO A 541 -16.15 14.36 13.34
N VAL A 542 -15.63 13.13 13.23
CA VAL A 542 -14.93 12.45 14.31
C VAL A 542 -13.53 13.03 14.41
N PRO A 543 -12.97 13.31 15.60
CA PRO A 543 -11.59 13.75 15.73
C PRO A 543 -10.62 12.73 15.12
N GLU A 544 -9.82 13.17 14.14
CA GLU A 544 -8.77 12.34 13.55
C GLU A 544 -7.53 12.32 14.44
N VAL A 545 -6.86 11.19 14.55
CA VAL A 545 -5.71 10.97 15.45
C VAL A 545 -4.37 11.00 14.67
N GLY A 546 -4.39 10.60 13.39
CA GLY A 546 -3.20 10.54 12.55
C GLY A 546 -2.21 9.43 12.95
N HIS A 547 -2.61 8.54 13.85
CA HIS A 547 -1.83 7.39 14.31
C HIS A 547 -2.76 6.18 14.46
N ASN A 548 -2.29 4.99 14.09
CA ASN A 548 -3.05 3.76 14.31
C ASN A 548 -3.22 3.51 15.82
N VAL A 549 -4.39 3.86 16.36
CA VAL A 549 -4.66 3.86 17.80
C VAL A 549 -4.49 2.48 18.43
N PRO A 550 -5.01 1.36 17.87
CA PRO A 550 -4.80 0.03 18.43
C PRO A 550 -3.32 -0.33 18.60
N SER A 551 -2.51 -0.04 17.58
CA SER A 551 -1.08 -0.34 17.60
C SER A 551 -0.34 0.47 18.65
N VAL A 552 -0.62 1.79 18.74
CA VAL A 552 0.02 2.65 19.75
C VAL A 552 -0.48 2.32 21.16
N ASN A 553 -1.75 1.99 21.35
CA ASN A 553 -2.30 1.56 22.62
C ASN A 553 -1.64 0.25 23.09
N HIS A 554 -1.40 -0.70 22.18
CA HIS A 554 -0.67 -1.92 22.51
C HIS A 554 0.75 -1.60 23.01
N ILE A 555 1.48 -0.71 22.32
CA ILE A 555 2.81 -0.26 22.75
C ILE A 555 2.76 0.50 24.07
N ALA A 556 1.80 1.40 24.25
CA ALA A 556 1.60 2.14 25.50
C ALA A 556 1.45 1.17 26.70
N ARG A 557 0.62 0.13 26.54
CA ARG A 557 0.42 -0.90 27.58
C ARG A 557 1.67 -1.70 27.90
N ILE A 558 2.45 -2.15 26.92
CA ILE A 558 3.68 -2.93 27.18
C ILE A 558 4.83 -2.07 27.70
N THR A 559 4.73 -0.73 27.55
CA THR A 559 5.75 0.23 28.02
C THR A 559 5.28 1.02 29.24
N ASP A 560 4.13 0.69 29.80
CA ASP A 560 3.50 1.36 30.94
C ASP A 560 3.37 2.88 30.75
N ARG A 561 2.82 3.28 29.57
CA ARG A 561 2.55 4.67 29.18
C ARG A 561 1.07 4.89 28.93
N ASP A 562 0.61 6.13 29.07
CA ASP A 562 -0.75 6.54 28.73
C ASP A 562 -0.85 6.85 27.23
N VAL A 563 -1.70 6.09 26.51
CA VAL A 563 -1.93 6.28 25.07
C VAL A 563 -2.56 7.64 24.76
N ASN A 564 -3.45 8.15 25.61
CA ASN A 564 -4.06 9.45 25.42
C ASN A 564 -3.01 10.57 25.53
N ALA A 565 -2.06 10.46 26.47
CA ALA A 565 -0.95 11.40 26.57
C ALA A 565 0.03 11.29 25.39
N MET A 566 0.06 10.16 24.68
CA MET A 566 0.97 9.95 23.54
C MET A 566 0.43 10.52 22.22
N ILE A 567 -0.84 10.28 21.90
CA ILE A 567 -1.38 10.52 20.56
C ILE A 567 -2.76 11.18 20.50
N ALA A 568 -3.42 11.43 21.65
CA ALA A 568 -4.71 12.08 21.61
C ALA A 568 -4.57 13.53 21.09
N PRO A 569 -5.33 13.93 20.07
CA PRO A 569 -5.30 15.30 19.60
C PRO A 569 -5.89 16.24 20.67
N THR A 570 -5.34 17.42 20.78
CA THR A 570 -5.93 18.47 21.62
C THR A 570 -7.24 18.98 21.02
N ILE A 571 -8.14 19.49 21.86
CA ILE A 571 -9.38 20.11 21.37
C ILE A 571 -9.10 21.30 20.43
N GLU A 572 -7.98 21.98 20.62
CA GLU A 572 -7.57 23.11 19.79
C GLU A 572 -7.12 22.62 18.40
N GLU A 573 -6.28 21.57 18.33
CA GLU A 573 -5.88 20.93 17.07
C GLU A 573 -7.08 20.43 16.28
N PHE A 574 -8.02 19.74 16.94
CA PHE A 574 -9.27 19.30 16.32
C PHE A 574 -10.06 20.47 15.73
N LYS A 575 -10.23 21.58 16.48
CA LYS A 575 -10.97 22.75 16.00
C LYS A 575 -10.27 23.44 14.84
N ILE A 576 -8.94 23.59 14.89
CA ILE A 576 -8.16 24.21 13.81
C ILE A 576 -8.31 23.38 12.53
N GLN A 577 -8.10 22.07 12.62
CA GLN A 577 -8.19 21.16 11.49
C GLN A 577 -9.58 21.15 10.85
N ASN A 578 -10.63 21.24 11.65
CA ASN A 578 -12.01 21.11 11.20
C ASN A 578 -12.76 22.45 11.09
N THR A 579 -12.06 23.59 11.13
CA THR A 579 -12.68 24.93 11.17
C THR A 579 -13.64 25.14 9.99
N LYS A 580 -13.21 24.85 8.76
CA LYS A 580 -14.05 25.03 7.56
C LYS A 580 -15.20 24.02 7.55
N THR A 581 -14.93 22.78 7.93
CA THR A 581 -15.90 21.69 7.98
C THR A 581 -17.00 21.97 8.99
N ILE A 582 -16.65 22.40 10.20
CA ILE A 582 -17.61 22.76 11.24
C ILE A 582 -18.49 23.93 10.77
N SER A 583 -17.87 25.04 10.31
CA SER A 583 -18.61 26.21 9.81
C SER A 583 -19.52 25.86 8.62
N PHE A 584 -19.08 24.96 7.74
CA PHE A 584 -19.89 24.50 6.61
C PHE A 584 -21.11 23.70 7.07
N LEU A 585 -20.95 22.74 7.99
CA LEU A 585 -22.07 21.93 8.49
C LEU A 585 -23.06 22.76 9.31
N GLU A 586 -22.57 23.71 10.14
CA GLU A 586 -23.41 24.66 10.88
C GLU A 586 -24.23 25.53 9.92
N MET A 587 -23.60 26.08 8.87
CA MET A 587 -24.29 26.86 7.84
C MET A 587 -25.41 26.05 7.16
N VAL A 588 -25.12 24.79 6.75
CA VAL A 588 -26.12 23.90 6.14
C VAL A 588 -27.25 23.58 7.11
N ALA A 589 -26.93 23.36 8.37
CA ALA A 589 -27.89 23.08 9.42
C ALA A 589 -28.83 24.26 9.67
N ASP A 590 -28.27 25.47 9.80
CA ASP A 590 -29.01 26.70 10.03
C ASP A 590 -29.91 27.06 8.84
N ASP A 591 -29.36 26.99 7.60
CA ASP A 591 -30.11 27.30 6.37
C ASP A 591 -31.31 26.36 6.16
N LEU A 592 -31.18 25.11 6.59
CA LEU A 592 -32.20 24.08 6.36
C LEU A 592 -32.98 23.71 7.62
N GLY A 593 -32.65 24.27 8.80
CA GLY A 593 -33.32 23.98 10.07
C GLY A 593 -33.24 22.49 10.45
N ILE A 594 -32.09 21.87 10.33
CA ILE A 594 -31.85 20.45 10.66
C ILE A 594 -30.82 20.33 11.80
N PRO A 595 -30.93 19.30 12.66
CA PRO A 595 -29.97 19.10 13.74
C PRO A 595 -28.63 18.57 13.22
N VAL A 596 -27.54 19.02 13.85
CA VAL A 596 -26.20 18.41 13.76
C VAL A 596 -25.85 17.84 15.12
N VAL A 597 -25.31 16.61 15.14
CA VAL A 597 -24.74 15.99 16.33
C VAL A 597 -23.22 15.90 16.18
N TRP A 598 -22.51 16.18 17.25
CA TRP A 598 -21.07 16.30 17.24
C TRP A 598 -20.44 15.18 18.06
N PRO A 599 -19.76 14.19 17.43
CA PRO A 599 -19.01 13.15 18.15
C PRO A 599 -18.00 13.71 19.15
N SER A 600 -17.43 14.90 18.84
CA SER A 600 -16.51 15.61 19.72
C SER A 600 -17.10 16.00 21.08
N ASP A 601 -18.44 16.14 21.21
CA ASP A 601 -19.08 16.50 22.48
C ASP A 601 -18.92 15.44 23.57
N ILE A 602 -18.71 14.17 23.13
CA ILE A 602 -18.45 13.05 24.05
C ILE A 602 -16.97 12.63 24.04
N LEU A 603 -16.34 12.66 22.86
CA LEU A 603 -14.94 12.23 22.72
C LEU A 603 -13.94 13.23 23.30
N CYS A 604 -14.28 14.54 23.33
CA CYS A 604 -13.35 15.57 23.74
C CYS A 604 -13.77 16.20 25.07
N ASN A 605 -12.79 16.48 25.90
CA ASN A 605 -12.92 17.37 27.07
C ASN A 605 -12.29 18.74 26.76
N ASP A 606 -12.13 19.59 27.79
CA ASP A 606 -11.54 20.92 27.62
C ASP A 606 -10.08 20.93 27.15
N ARG A 607 -9.41 19.80 27.09
CA ARG A 607 -7.97 19.67 26.79
C ARG A 607 -7.68 18.81 25.58
N LEU A 608 -8.25 17.61 25.52
CA LEU A 608 -7.93 16.61 24.49
C LEU A 608 -9.16 15.79 24.12
N CYS A 609 -9.09 15.14 22.96
CA CYS A 609 -10.08 14.18 22.49
C CYS A 609 -9.55 12.75 22.75
N ILE A 610 -10.17 12.01 23.67
CA ILE A 610 -9.69 10.70 24.10
C ILE A 610 -9.73 9.67 22.98
N VAL A 611 -8.71 8.84 22.94
CA VAL A 611 -8.56 7.78 21.93
C VAL A 611 -8.72 6.37 22.52
N ALA A 612 -8.63 6.23 23.84
CA ALA A 612 -8.87 5.00 24.57
C ALA A 612 -9.42 5.31 25.97
N LEU A 613 -10.13 4.35 26.54
CA LEU A 613 -10.62 4.36 27.93
C LEU A 613 -9.52 3.91 28.90
N ASP A 614 -9.71 4.20 30.19
CA ASP A 614 -8.75 3.86 31.25
C ASP A 614 -8.49 2.33 31.38
N ASP A 615 -9.44 1.50 30.97
CA ASP A 615 -9.29 0.04 30.95
C ASP A 615 -8.45 -0.46 29.75
N GLY A 616 -8.05 0.44 28.86
CA GLY A 616 -7.29 0.16 27.65
C GLY A 616 -8.15 -0.21 26.43
N THR A 617 -9.47 -0.03 26.51
CA THR A 617 -10.36 -0.19 25.36
C THR A 617 -10.13 0.94 24.37
N THR A 618 -9.74 0.62 23.12
CA THR A 618 -9.54 1.62 22.07
C THR A 618 -10.86 2.10 21.50
N LEU A 619 -11.00 3.42 21.36
CA LEU A 619 -12.17 4.04 20.78
C LEU A 619 -12.08 4.14 19.24
N TYR A 620 -10.92 3.87 18.67
CA TYR A 620 -10.65 3.90 17.23
C TYR A 620 -10.23 2.52 16.72
N HIS A 621 -10.60 2.23 15.48
CA HIS A 621 -10.19 1.03 14.75
C HIS A 621 -8.85 1.23 14.02
N ASP A 622 -8.59 2.44 13.59
CA ASP A 622 -7.36 2.88 12.92
C ASP A 622 -6.95 4.30 13.38
N ASP A 623 -6.70 5.21 12.48
CA ASP A 623 -6.28 6.59 12.75
C ASP A 623 -7.42 7.62 12.70
N ASP A 624 -8.56 7.26 12.05
CA ASP A 624 -9.68 8.19 11.84
C ASP A 624 -11.08 7.55 11.99
N HIS A 625 -11.19 6.20 12.00
CA HIS A 625 -12.46 5.51 12.15
C HIS A 625 -12.68 5.01 13.58
N LEU A 626 -13.89 5.24 14.11
CA LEU A 626 -14.27 4.67 15.41
C LEU A 626 -14.30 3.15 15.37
N SER A 627 -13.84 2.53 16.44
CA SER A 627 -14.04 1.11 16.72
C SER A 627 -15.51 0.86 17.10
N THR A 628 -15.90 -0.41 17.14
CA THR A 628 -17.20 -0.82 17.71
C THR A 628 -17.42 -0.27 19.13
N ALA A 629 -16.38 -0.28 19.96
CA ALA A 629 -16.43 0.26 21.31
C ALA A 629 -16.57 1.79 21.29
N GLY A 630 -15.81 2.50 20.44
CA GLY A 630 -15.88 3.94 20.29
C GLY A 630 -17.23 4.41 19.77
N ALA A 631 -17.79 3.72 18.78
CA ALA A 631 -19.12 4.02 18.28
C ALA A 631 -20.19 3.84 19.36
N ARG A 632 -20.13 2.76 20.13
CA ARG A 632 -21.05 2.58 21.27
C ARG A 632 -20.87 3.62 22.35
N PHE A 633 -19.62 4.03 22.63
CA PHE A 633 -19.30 5.05 23.62
C PHE A 633 -19.98 6.37 23.31
N ILE A 634 -20.01 6.79 22.03
CA ILE A 634 -20.66 8.05 21.61
C ILE A 634 -22.13 7.90 21.27
N SER A 635 -22.73 6.72 21.36
CA SER A 635 -24.06 6.42 20.80
C SER A 635 -25.19 7.32 21.35
N GLU A 636 -25.05 7.89 22.56
CA GLU A 636 -26.04 8.76 23.19
C GLU A 636 -26.28 10.08 22.42
N ILE A 637 -25.32 10.52 21.57
CA ILE A 637 -25.52 11.71 20.74
C ILE A 637 -26.72 11.60 19.80
N LEU A 638 -27.10 10.36 19.45
CA LEU A 638 -28.22 10.09 18.56
C LEU A 638 -29.58 10.00 19.29
N ASP A 639 -29.60 9.82 20.61
CA ASP A 639 -30.83 9.51 21.34
C ASP A 639 -31.85 10.67 21.30
N GLN A 640 -31.41 11.89 21.56
CA GLN A 640 -32.30 13.06 21.56
C GLN A 640 -32.84 13.36 20.14
N PRO A 641 -32.02 13.41 19.07
CA PRO A 641 -32.54 13.67 17.73
C PRO A 641 -33.44 12.55 17.19
N LEU A 642 -33.27 11.32 17.62
CA LEU A 642 -34.10 10.19 17.22
C LEU A 642 -35.42 10.11 18.02
N SER A 643 -35.47 10.67 19.24
CA SER A 643 -36.68 10.68 20.08
C SER A 643 -37.70 11.75 19.69
N ASN A 644 -37.27 12.80 19.00
CA ASN A 644 -38.08 13.94 18.54
C ASN A 644 -38.68 13.65 17.15
#